data_a887f70285e8bf24c4245ce0298c0cd5
#
_entry.id   a887f70285e8bf24c4245ce0298c0cd5
#
_cell.length_a   1.000
_cell.length_b   1.000
_cell.length_c   1.000
_cell.angle_alpha   90.00
_cell.angle_beta   90.00
_cell.angle_gamma   90.00
#
_symmetry.space_group_name_H-M   'P 1'
#
loop_
_entity.id
_entity.type
_entity.pdbx_description
1 polymer ?
#
loop_
_entity_poly.entity_id
_entity_poly.type
_entity_poly.pdbx_seq_one_letter_code
_entity_poly.pdbx_strand_id
1 'polypeptide(L)'
;MNKFDRRNQAKQKRIHSNNEHVKATNVFAGKDGAPRVVAIVPLCDDVAAAPAVRSLNSSVDIEQEVDGAWAHVQVDRFKQKINYVMVQRNLVTALDACRMADFVVFILSATQEVDALGELILRSIEGQGVSNVLTVVQGLDKIEPAKKRPQVLTSLKSFITHFFSNLEKVHSLDSKQESLNVLRSLCSTTPKGIRWREDRSWMMVEDVRWPSGKGAMGSGEPVGEVVLTGVVRGKNLKADRLVQVGDWGEFQIEKITAVPQQKSRRGKEDTMAVDEESQETIVDGPTEDQDDLVDLAPEEVAMEDVTDYPMSTAPSTRKGVLLDDHHYFDDEDEEEIRQLPGRLPKGTSKYQAAWYLGDMSDSGSDMEDVEDLDGDIDMDGAARPEDGMEGFDMNGPEPTEAGPSEYPQSEMFLDPSPDEEAEELEAYRKQRREEAEEDLEFPDEIELPPNVIARERLAKYRGLKSLRTSTWDTEEDKVYEPAEWNRLLEVSDYRGAKTSVLRDSLVGGVQPSTRVHVHLKAVPLSLQQSYDSSRPLALFSLLRHEHKRTATNCSITLNSEVEVPLKSKSELIMQCGPRRFLINPLFSQAGNTPNDVHKFDRYLHPGRSAIASFIAPLTWGSVPLLFFRSNPEKNAGMDLIATGTMLPPSQNRVIAKRIILTGHPYKIHKKVVTVRYMFFNAEDVAYFKALQLWTKRGRSGYIKESLGLHGYFKATFDGKINPQDAVGVSLYKRVWPRNARPWTGLQREEVEGEAPMLIET
;
A
#
# COMPACT_ATOMS: atom_id res chain seq x y z
N MET A 1 31.86 3.74 -21.56
CA MET A 1 32.27 4.80 -20.63
C MET A 1 33.76 4.73 -20.39
N ASN A 2 34.52 5.80 -20.75
CA ASN A 2 35.97 5.83 -20.69
C ASN A 2 36.43 5.93 -19.19
N LYS A 3 37.65 5.49 -18.87
CA LYS A 3 38.24 5.57 -17.52
C LYS A 3 38.25 7.02 -16.99
N PHE A 4 38.44 7.98 -17.89
CA PHE A 4 38.44 9.41 -17.61
C PHE A 4 37.01 9.89 -17.19
N ASP A 5 35.99 9.44 -17.90
CA ASP A 5 34.58 9.80 -17.60
C ASP A 5 34.14 9.25 -16.27
N ARG A 6 34.53 8.02 -15.92
CA ARG A 6 34.24 7.43 -14.58
C ARG A 6 34.90 8.23 -13.46
N ARG A 7 36.12 8.73 -13.68
CA ARG A 7 36.87 9.54 -12.71
C ARG A 7 36.21 10.91 -12.53
N ASN A 8 35.78 11.55 -13.61
CA ASN A 8 35.07 12.83 -13.55
C ASN A 8 33.70 12.69 -12.89
N GLN A 9 32.97 11.64 -13.21
CA GLN A 9 31.67 11.36 -12.59
C GLN A 9 31.80 11.08 -11.08
N ALA A 10 32.82 10.34 -10.67
CA ALA A 10 33.11 10.11 -9.26
C ALA A 10 33.50 11.42 -8.54
N LYS A 11 34.27 12.28 -9.21
CA LYS A 11 34.61 13.62 -8.67
C LYS A 11 33.38 14.51 -8.54
N GLN A 12 32.52 14.54 -9.55
CA GLN A 12 31.27 15.30 -9.50
C GLN A 12 30.33 14.80 -8.41
N LYS A 13 30.20 13.47 -8.24
CA LYS A 13 29.42 12.88 -7.15
C LYS A 13 29.95 13.30 -5.77
N ARG A 14 31.28 13.31 -5.57
CA ARG A 14 31.90 13.75 -4.31
C ARG A 14 31.65 15.23 -4.04
N ILE A 15 31.79 16.09 -5.06
CA ILE A 15 31.52 17.54 -4.94
C ILE A 15 30.03 17.75 -4.61
N HIS A 16 29.13 17.05 -5.28
CA HIS A 16 27.69 17.15 -5.04
C HIS A 16 27.34 16.71 -3.63
N SER A 17 27.83 15.55 -3.18
CA SER A 17 27.63 15.06 -1.82
C SER A 17 28.21 16.01 -0.76
N ASN A 18 29.38 16.61 -1.01
CA ASN A 18 29.96 17.59 -0.08
C ASN A 18 29.14 18.88 -0.03
N ASN A 19 28.65 19.36 -1.17
CA ASN A 19 27.78 20.56 -1.23
C ASN A 19 26.43 20.30 -0.56
N GLU A 20 25.85 19.12 -0.71
CA GLU A 20 24.63 18.73 -0.01
C GLU A 20 24.85 18.67 1.51
N HIS A 21 25.97 18.12 1.94
CA HIS A 21 26.34 18.08 3.35
C HIS A 21 26.52 19.49 3.94
N VAL A 22 27.17 20.41 3.20
CA VAL A 22 27.34 21.80 3.61
C VAL A 22 26.00 22.52 3.66
N LYS A 23 25.11 22.30 2.67
CA LYS A 23 23.75 22.88 2.70
C LYS A 23 22.95 22.35 3.90
N ALA A 24 22.98 21.06 4.16
CA ALA A 24 22.27 20.45 5.27
C ALA A 24 22.76 20.94 6.64
N THR A 25 24.07 21.21 6.77
CA THR A 25 24.66 21.77 7.99
C THR A 25 24.34 23.25 8.17
N ASN A 26 24.26 24.02 7.06
CA ASN A 26 23.97 25.46 7.12
C ASN A 26 22.56 25.76 7.63
N VAL A 27 21.59 24.87 7.43
CA VAL A 27 20.22 25.01 7.96
C VAL A 27 20.23 25.16 9.48
N PHE A 28 21.14 24.46 10.17
CA PHE A 28 21.27 24.44 11.63
C PHE A 28 22.37 25.38 12.16
N ALA A 29 23.10 26.04 11.26
CA ALA A 29 24.25 26.85 11.63
C ALA A 29 23.85 28.26 12.06
N GLY A 30 24.54 28.80 13.08
CA GLY A 30 24.43 30.18 13.54
C GLY A 30 23.36 30.41 14.60
N LYS A 31 23.28 31.66 15.08
CA LYS A 31 22.32 32.06 16.12
C LYS A 31 20.84 31.99 15.62
N ASP A 32 20.63 32.14 14.33
CA ASP A 32 19.32 32.14 13.71
C ASP A 32 19.01 30.86 12.97
N GLY A 33 19.88 29.83 13.12
CA GLY A 33 19.67 28.51 12.53
C GLY A 33 18.41 27.82 13.04
N ALA A 34 17.83 26.97 12.19
CA ALA A 34 16.67 26.17 12.56
C ALA A 34 16.99 25.27 13.76
N PRO A 35 16.09 25.12 14.73
CA PRO A 35 16.29 24.21 15.84
C PRO A 35 16.28 22.76 15.35
N ARG A 36 17.09 21.91 15.95
CA ARG A 36 17.08 20.46 15.72
C ARG A 36 15.90 19.83 16.44
N VAL A 37 15.05 19.13 15.74
CA VAL A 37 13.88 18.45 16.30
C VAL A 37 14.28 17.06 16.76
N VAL A 38 14.13 16.78 18.05
CA VAL A 38 14.45 15.50 18.67
C VAL A 38 13.20 14.90 19.28
N ALA A 39 12.69 13.81 18.70
CA ALA A 39 11.58 13.06 19.26
C ALA A 39 12.10 12.07 20.31
N ILE A 40 11.51 12.10 21.50
CA ILE A 40 11.87 11.21 22.61
C ILE A 40 10.71 10.26 22.85
N VAL A 41 10.93 8.98 22.53
CA VAL A 41 9.89 7.95 22.48
C VAL A 41 10.16 6.90 23.57
N PRO A 42 9.37 6.85 24.66
CA PRO A 42 9.44 5.80 25.65
C PRO A 42 8.82 4.50 25.10
N LEU A 43 9.57 3.39 25.19
CA LEU A 43 9.13 2.08 24.71
C LEU A 43 8.55 1.19 25.83
N CYS A 44 8.94 1.42 27.08
CA CYS A 44 8.45 0.68 28.24
C CYS A 44 7.55 1.56 29.11
N ASP A 45 6.76 0.95 29.97
CA ASP A 45 5.78 1.67 30.81
C ASP A 45 6.40 2.36 32.01
N ASP A 46 7.54 1.85 32.50
CA ASP A 46 8.28 2.37 33.68
C ASP A 46 9.22 3.53 33.34
N VAL A 47 9.33 3.91 32.06
CA VAL A 47 10.21 5.00 31.60
C VAL A 47 9.40 6.17 31.05
N ALA A 48 9.92 7.37 31.23
CA ALA A 48 9.26 8.58 30.76
C ALA A 48 10.25 9.52 30.03
N ALA A 49 9.70 10.32 29.08
CA ALA A 49 10.48 11.24 28.27
C ALA A 49 11.04 12.41 29.08
N ALA A 50 10.26 12.99 29.99
CA ALA A 50 10.71 14.17 30.80
C ALA A 50 11.93 13.91 31.66
N PRO A 51 12.04 12.79 32.42
CA PRO A 51 13.27 12.45 33.14
C PRO A 51 14.49 12.27 32.23
N ALA A 52 14.28 11.70 31.02
CA ALA A 52 15.36 11.55 30.04
C ALA A 52 15.92 12.91 29.59
N VAL A 53 15.03 13.85 29.24
CA VAL A 53 15.43 15.22 28.86
C VAL A 53 16.16 15.91 30.01
N ARG A 54 15.68 15.79 31.26
CA ARG A 54 16.35 16.34 32.42
C ARG A 54 17.76 15.75 32.59
N SER A 55 17.95 14.45 32.42
CA SER A 55 19.28 13.81 32.49
C SER A 55 20.20 14.32 31.38
N LEU A 56 19.70 14.52 30.16
CA LEU A 56 20.46 15.09 29.05
C LEU A 56 20.87 16.53 29.34
N ASN A 57 19.96 17.40 29.81
CA ASN A 57 20.20 18.80 30.10
C ASN A 57 21.17 18.96 31.28
N SER A 58 21.02 18.13 32.31
CA SER A 58 21.90 18.16 33.48
C SER A 58 23.36 17.81 33.14
N SER A 59 23.60 17.09 32.03
CA SER A 59 24.95 16.76 31.56
C SER A 59 25.76 18.00 31.10
N VAL A 60 25.06 19.10 30.78
CA VAL A 60 25.64 20.38 30.32
C VAL A 60 25.31 21.53 31.30
N ASP A 61 24.87 21.19 32.53
CA ASP A 61 24.51 22.13 33.57
C ASP A 61 23.42 23.15 33.17
N ILE A 62 22.46 22.69 32.35
CA ILE A 62 21.26 23.46 31.96
C ILE A 62 20.15 23.07 32.94
N GLU A 63 19.78 23.97 33.84
CA GLU A 63 18.65 23.82 34.77
C GLU A 63 17.40 24.48 34.18
N GLN A 64 16.82 23.88 33.18
CA GLN A 64 15.54 24.33 32.65
C GLN A 64 14.45 23.33 33.09
N GLU A 65 13.37 23.84 33.66
CA GLU A 65 12.18 23.04 33.92
C GLU A 65 11.62 22.53 32.62
N VAL A 66 11.40 21.21 32.55
CA VAL A 66 10.91 20.52 31.39
C VAL A 66 9.50 20.03 31.76
N ASP A 67 8.53 20.93 31.57
CA ASP A 67 7.11 20.64 31.79
C ASP A 67 6.35 20.73 30.45
N GLY A 68 5.51 19.72 30.16
CA GLY A 68 4.72 19.67 28.95
C GLY A 68 5.29 18.75 27.88
N ALA A 69 4.74 18.84 26.67
CA ALA A 69 5.11 18.01 25.51
C ALA A 69 6.35 18.53 24.75
N TRP A 70 6.77 19.75 25.02
CA TRP A 70 7.80 20.46 24.29
C TRP A 70 8.84 21.08 25.22
N ALA A 71 10.09 21.03 24.80
CA ALA A 71 11.15 21.77 25.49
C ALA A 71 12.12 22.37 24.46
N HIS A 72 12.27 23.69 24.50
CA HIS A 72 13.22 24.42 23.67
C HIS A 72 14.48 24.66 24.48
N VAL A 73 15.56 24.10 24.05
CA VAL A 73 16.84 24.18 24.78
C VAL A 73 17.93 24.75 23.89
N GLN A 74 18.61 25.78 24.33
CA GLN A 74 19.81 26.30 23.68
C GLN A 74 21.04 25.70 24.35
N VAL A 75 21.82 24.96 23.61
CA VAL A 75 23.05 24.36 24.11
C VAL A 75 24.23 25.25 23.71
N ASP A 76 24.61 26.16 24.59
CA ASP A 76 25.66 27.18 24.32
C ASP A 76 27.03 26.56 24.02
N ARG A 77 27.33 25.42 24.64
CA ARG A 77 28.58 24.66 24.43
C ARG A 77 28.75 24.23 22.96
N PHE A 78 27.67 23.87 22.30
CA PHE A 78 27.67 23.43 20.89
C PHE A 78 27.08 24.48 19.95
N LYS A 79 26.60 25.62 20.47
CA LYS A 79 25.94 26.69 19.69
C LYS A 79 24.79 26.18 18.84
N GLN A 80 24.00 25.24 19.36
CA GLN A 80 22.87 24.61 18.70
C GLN A 80 21.60 24.81 19.52
N LYS A 81 20.48 24.91 18.81
CA LYS A 81 19.13 24.92 19.39
C LYS A 81 18.50 23.55 19.20
N ILE A 82 17.91 23.01 20.25
CA ILE A 82 17.24 21.71 20.23
C ILE A 82 15.80 21.92 20.69
N ASN A 83 14.87 21.37 19.92
CA ASN A 83 13.47 21.24 20.27
C ASN A 83 13.19 19.78 20.61
N TYR A 84 13.07 19.48 21.89
CA TYR A 84 12.65 18.17 22.34
C TYR A 84 11.15 18.03 22.22
N VAL A 85 10.68 16.97 21.54
CA VAL A 85 9.30 16.55 21.48
C VAL A 85 9.16 15.33 22.38
N MET A 86 8.52 15.51 23.51
CA MET A 86 8.30 14.45 24.48
C MET A 86 7.02 13.71 24.15
N VAL A 87 7.17 12.52 23.60
CA VAL A 87 6.07 11.71 23.12
C VAL A 87 5.45 10.93 24.28
N GLN A 88 4.14 10.97 24.40
CA GLN A 88 3.39 10.04 25.24
C GLN A 88 3.37 8.66 24.56
N ARG A 89 3.15 7.59 25.31
CA ARG A 89 3.04 6.23 24.76
C ARG A 89 1.73 6.04 23.99
N ASN A 90 1.62 6.74 22.87
CA ASN A 90 0.52 6.65 21.92
C ASN A 90 1.08 6.48 20.51
N LEU A 91 0.54 5.51 19.76
CA LEU A 91 1.05 5.17 18.42
C LEU A 91 0.96 6.37 17.46
N VAL A 92 -0.17 7.07 17.43
CA VAL A 92 -0.40 8.19 16.50
C VAL A 92 0.55 9.34 16.78
N THR A 93 0.65 9.76 18.06
CA THR A 93 1.58 10.82 18.48
C THR A 93 3.04 10.47 18.25
N ALA A 94 3.41 9.20 18.43
CA ALA A 94 4.77 8.73 18.15
C ALA A 94 5.09 8.81 16.65
N LEU A 95 4.17 8.38 15.79
CA LEU A 95 4.33 8.49 14.35
C LEU A 95 4.40 9.95 13.90
N ASP A 96 3.57 10.83 14.47
CA ASP A 96 3.54 12.26 14.13
C ASP A 96 4.83 12.97 14.54
N ALA A 97 5.35 12.68 15.73
CA ALA A 97 6.63 13.20 16.18
C ALA A 97 7.80 12.69 15.33
N CYS A 98 7.84 11.39 15.05
CA CYS A 98 8.96 10.77 14.33
C CYS A 98 9.04 11.19 12.86
N ARG A 99 7.90 11.49 12.18
CA ARG A 99 7.94 11.97 10.80
C ARG A 99 8.53 13.40 10.66
N MET A 100 8.53 14.20 11.75
CA MET A 100 9.12 15.54 11.77
C MET A 100 10.53 15.55 12.33
N ALA A 101 10.87 14.55 13.14
CA ALA A 101 12.13 14.53 13.89
C ALA A 101 13.36 14.44 12.97
N ASP A 102 14.42 15.13 13.37
CA ASP A 102 15.78 14.97 12.83
C ASP A 102 16.51 13.81 13.52
N PHE A 103 16.18 13.61 14.79
CA PHE A 103 16.69 12.51 15.61
C PHE A 103 15.55 11.89 16.38
N VAL A 104 15.52 10.57 16.44
CA VAL A 104 14.61 9.82 17.29
C VAL A 104 15.41 9.16 18.39
N VAL A 105 15.06 9.43 19.64
CA VAL A 105 15.68 8.85 20.82
C VAL A 105 14.72 7.87 21.46
N PHE A 106 14.98 6.58 21.34
CA PHE A 106 14.22 5.54 22.01
C PHE A 106 14.72 5.36 23.45
N ILE A 107 13.77 5.37 24.39
CA ILE A 107 14.07 5.10 25.80
C ILE A 107 13.65 3.69 26.14
N LEU A 108 14.62 2.90 26.58
CA LEU A 108 14.45 1.55 27.09
C LEU A 108 14.56 1.50 28.61
N SER A 109 13.90 0.54 29.22
CA SER A 109 14.08 0.20 30.62
C SER A 109 15.20 -0.82 30.80
N ALA A 110 15.92 -0.69 31.88
CA ALA A 110 16.85 -1.71 32.31
C ALA A 110 16.16 -2.86 33.11
N THR A 111 14.97 -2.61 33.64
CA THR A 111 14.21 -3.49 34.54
C THR A 111 13.04 -4.20 33.89
N GLN A 112 12.43 -3.60 32.90
CA GLN A 112 11.26 -4.15 32.15
C GLN A 112 11.59 -4.39 30.69
N GLU A 113 11.01 -5.45 30.15
CA GLU A 113 11.06 -5.72 28.72
C GLU A 113 10.08 -4.80 27.97
N VAL A 114 10.31 -4.61 26.67
CA VAL A 114 9.42 -3.84 25.82
C VAL A 114 8.11 -4.61 25.65
N ASP A 115 7.00 -3.97 25.96
CA ASP A 115 5.67 -4.54 25.83
C ASP A 115 5.15 -4.49 24.38
N ALA A 116 4.01 -5.13 24.13
CA ALA A 116 3.40 -5.20 22.79
C ALA A 116 3.13 -3.81 22.18
N LEU A 117 2.78 -2.80 22.99
CA LEU A 117 2.59 -1.43 22.50
C LEU A 117 3.91 -0.80 22.08
N GLY A 118 4.97 -0.97 22.87
CA GLY A 118 6.32 -0.47 22.55
C GLY A 118 6.87 -1.11 21.28
N GLU A 119 6.66 -2.41 21.10
CA GLU A 119 7.06 -3.12 19.89
C GLU A 119 6.27 -2.66 18.66
N LEU A 120 4.94 -2.48 18.78
CA LEU A 120 4.09 -1.93 17.72
C LEU A 120 4.55 -0.52 17.30
N ILE A 121 4.87 0.36 18.28
CA ILE A 121 5.40 1.69 18.00
C ILE A 121 6.73 1.57 17.24
N LEU A 122 7.64 0.72 17.69
CA LEU A 122 8.96 0.53 17.09
C LEU A 122 8.87 0.06 15.63
N ARG A 123 8.06 -0.98 15.36
CA ARG A 123 7.81 -1.50 14.00
C ARG A 123 7.16 -0.48 13.09
N SER A 124 6.20 0.27 13.62
CA SER A 124 5.51 1.30 12.85
C SER A 124 6.45 2.45 12.49
N ILE A 125 7.33 2.86 13.40
CA ILE A 125 8.35 3.89 13.14
C ILE A 125 9.40 3.39 12.14
N GLU A 126 9.83 2.13 12.24
CA GLU A 126 10.72 1.49 11.25
C GLU A 126 10.08 1.51 9.85
N GLY A 127 8.83 1.05 9.73
CA GLY A 127 8.10 1.02 8.48
C GLY A 127 7.82 2.41 7.88
N GLN A 128 7.60 3.44 8.71
CA GLN A 128 7.46 4.84 8.27
C GLN A 128 8.76 5.40 7.70
N GLY A 129 9.89 4.91 8.19
CA GLY A 129 11.21 5.46 7.96
C GLY A 129 11.53 6.61 8.91
N VAL A 130 12.76 6.61 9.40
CA VAL A 130 13.27 7.61 10.31
C VAL A 130 14.59 8.19 9.83
N SER A 131 14.94 9.36 10.35
CA SER A 131 16.21 10.00 10.07
C SER A 131 17.34 9.29 10.83
N ASN A 132 17.76 9.81 11.97
CA ASN A 132 18.79 9.22 12.81
C ASN A 132 18.19 8.67 14.10
N VAL A 133 18.59 7.47 14.47
CA VAL A 133 18.14 6.79 15.70
C VAL A 133 19.24 6.78 16.73
N LEU A 134 18.89 7.11 17.96
CA LEU A 134 19.72 6.94 19.14
C LEU A 134 18.92 6.15 20.18
N THR A 135 19.59 5.33 20.96
CA THR A 135 18.94 4.54 22.01
C THR A 135 19.56 4.82 23.36
N VAL A 136 18.71 5.07 24.33
CA VAL A 136 19.10 5.35 25.70
C VAL A 136 18.39 4.41 26.67
N VAL A 137 19.03 4.11 27.78
CA VAL A 137 18.52 3.24 28.85
C VAL A 137 18.39 4.00 30.12
N GLN A 138 17.28 3.85 30.84
CA GLN A 138 17.02 4.37 32.17
C GLN A 138 17.04 3.24 33.20
N GLY A 139 17.47 3.55 34.43
CA GLY A 139 17.37 2.64 35.55
C GLY A 139 18.41 1.51 35.57
N LEU A 140 19.54 1.67 34.88
CA LEU A 140 20.61 0.68 34.88
C LEU A 140 21.25 0.56 36.29
N ASP A 141 21.26 1.65 37.09
CA ASP A 141 21.75 1.65 38.42
C ASP A 141 20.97 0.78 39.41
N LYS A 142 19.69 0.53 39.11
CA LYS A 142 18.81 -0.34 39.89
C LYS A 142 19.19 -1.82 39.82
N ILE A 143 20.03 -2.20 38.82
CA ILE A 143 20.41 -3.60 38.62
C ILE A 143 21.55 -4.00 39.56
N GLU A 144 21.29 -4.98 40.41
CA GLU A 144 22.26 -5.64 41.25
C GLU A 144 22.41 -7.13 40.85
N PRO A 145 23.61 -7.70 40.79
CA PRO A 145 24.94 -7.06 40.96
C PRO A 145 25.39 -6.27 39.71
N ALA A 146 26.24 -5.30 39.88
CA ALA A 146 26.77 -4.42 38.83
C ALA A 146 27.40 -5.18 37.64
N LYS A 147 27.86 -6.43 37.85
CA LYS A 147 28.41 -7.30 36.82
C LYS A 147 27.37 -7.71 35.74
N LYS A 148 26.06 -7.64 36.03
CA LYS A 148 24.98 -7.95 35.09
C LYS A 148 24.66 -6.79 34.14
N ARG A 149 25.01 -5.53 34.50
CA ARG A 149 24.71 -4.33 33.69
C ARG A 149 25.21 -4.40 32.25
N PRO A 150 26.47 -4.85 31.94
CA PRO A 150 26.92 -4.99 30.57
C PRO A 150 26.15 -6.03 29.78
N GLN A 151 25.70 -7.10 30.44
CA GLN A 151 24.90 -8.15 29.77
C GLN A 151 23.53 -7.61 29.35
N VAL A 152 22.87 -6.84 30.23
CA VAL A 152 21.59 -6.19 29.91
C VAL A 152 21.75 -5.21 28.73
N LEU A 153 22.82 -4.37 28.77
CA LEU A 153 23.08 -3.48 27.62
C LEU A 153 23.31 -4.22 26.30
N THR A 154 23.98 -5.37 26.34
CA THR A 154 24.20 -6.21 25.14
C THR A 154 22.90 -6.82 24.66
N SER A 155 22.04 -7.28 25.56
CA SER A 155 20.71 -7.81 25.22
C SER A 155 19.82 -6.73 24.60
N LEU A 156 19.75 -5.55 25.22
CA LEU A 156 18.98 -4.41 24.68
C LEU A 156 19.53 -3.93 23.34
N LYS A 157 20.85 -3.95 23.17
CA LYS A 157 21.48 -3.64 21.89
C LYS A 157 21.06 -4.66 20.82
N SER A 158 21.08 -5.96 21.12
CA SER A 158 20.66 -7.00 20.18
C SER A 158 19.20 -6.83 19.77
N PHE A 159 18.33 -6.52 20.73
CA PHE A 159 16.90 -6.25 20.46
C PHE A 159 16.71 -5.09 19.50
N ILE A 160 17.29 -3.92 19.76
CA ILE A 160 17.13 -2.75 18.88
C ILE A 160 17.83 -2.94 17.53
N THR A 161 18.96 -3.64 17.47
CA THR A 161 19.69 -3.90 16.23
C THR A 161 18.87 -4.77 15.26
N HIS A 162 17.93 -5.55 15.77
CA HIS A 162 16.97 -6.30 14.93
C HIS A 162 16.14 -5.36 14.04
N PHE A 163 15.71 -4.21 14.57
CA PHE A 163 14.94 -3.21 13.82
C PHE A 163 15.84 -2.19 13.10
N PHE A 164 16.89 -1.72 13.76
CA PHE A 164 17.79 -0.70 13.23
C PHE A 164 19.24 -1.20 13.21
N SER A 165 19.62 -1.85 12.12
CA SER A 165 20.95 -2.45 11.92
C SER A 165 22.13 -1.47 12.03
N ASN A 166 21.88 -0.18 11.80
CA ASN A 166 22.91 0.87 11.81
C ASN A 166 23.25 1.40 13.23
N LEU A 167 22.64 0.84 14.29
CA LEU A 167 22.83 1.32 15.64
C LEU A 167 24.15 0.80 16.23
N GLU A 168 25.07 1.71 16.56
CA GLU A 168 26.40 1.35 17.06
C GLU A 168 26.40 1.05 18.56
N LYS A 169 25.72 1.87 19.36
CA LYS A 169 25.77 1.83 20.82
C LYS A 169 24.46 2.22 21.48
N VAL A 170 24.17 1.57 22.59
CA VAL A 170 23.12 1.95 23.56
C VAL A 170 23.78 2.70 24.73
N HIS A 171 23.22 3.86 25.06
CA HIS A 171 23.79 4.74 26.09
C HIS A 171 22.97 4.70 27.36
N SER A 172 23.66 4.76 28.55
CA SER A 172 22.98 4.88 29.84
C SER A 172 22.77 6.35 30.21
N LEU A 173 21.55 6.72 30.60
CA LEU A 173 21.25 8.07 31.09
C LEU A 173 21.68 8.30 32.55
N ASP A 174 21.98 7.24 33.26
CA ASP A 174 22.43 7.34 34.69
C ASP A 174 23.85 7.90 34.80
N SER A 175 24.64 7.86 33.69
CA SER A 175 26.00 8.41 33.63
C SER A 175 26.01 9.77 32.92
N LYS A 176 26.43 10.83 33.64
CA LYS A 176 26.63 12.18 33.06
C LYS A 176 27.51 12.17 31.79
N GLN A 177 28.53 11.31 31.73
CA GLN A 177 29.45 11.23 30.61
C GLN A 177 28.75 10.61 29.36
N GLU A 178 27.93 9.58 29.55
CA GLU A 178 27.20 8.99 28.44
C GLU A 178 26.07 9.89 27.96
N SER A 179 25.34 10.55 28.86
CA SER A 179 24.34 11.57 28.52
C SER A 179 24.97 12.73 27.72
N LEU A 180 26.19 13.17 28.08
CA LEU A 180 26.93 14.16 27.31
C LEU A 180 27.33 13.65 25.91
N ASN A 181 27.66 12.38 25.75
CA ASN A 181 27.98 11.80 24.47
C ASN A 181 26.72 11.73 23.55
N VAL A 182 25.55 11.39 24.11
CA VAL A 182 24.27 11.46 23.40
C VAL A 182 24.01 12.88 22.93
N LEU A 183 24.11 13.87 23.82
CA LEU A 183 23.90 15.27 23.48
C LEU A 183 24.92 15.78 22.45
N ARG A 184 26.18 15.34 22.53
CA ARG A 184 27.17 15.63 21.49
C ARG A 184 26.75 15.07 20.14
N SER A 185 26.29 13.82 20.10
CA SER A 185 25.77 13.20 18.85
C SER A 185 24.62 13.98 18.31
N LEU A 186 23.64 14.39 19.13
CA LEU A 186 22.49 15.20 18.69
C LEU A 186 22.93 16.56 18.12
N CYS A 187 23.98 17.17 18.66
CA CYS A 187 24.45 18.49 18.22
C CYS A 187 25.41 18.45 17.03
N SER A 188 26.26 17.41 16.93
CA SER A 188 27.34 17.36 15.94
C SER A 188 26.98 16.57 14.67
N THR A 189 26.13 15.54 14.78
CA THR A 189 25.77 14.71 13.63
C THR A 189 24.81 15.45 12.71
N THR A 190 25.02 15.35 11.41
CA THR A 190 24.06 15.83 10.42
C THR A 190 22.91 14.83 10.28
N PRO A 191 21.64 15.26 10.40
CA PRO A 191 20.52 14.36 10.23
C PRO A 191 20.43 13.85 8.80
N LYS A 192 20.14 12.56 8.65
CA LYS A 192 19.80 11.99 7.35
C LYS A 192 18.37 12.38 7.02
N GLY A 193 18.16 13.04 5.88
CA GLY A 193 16.82 13.43 5.44
C GLY A 193 15.97 12.21 5.05
N ILE A 194 14.68 12.27 5.35
CA ILE A 194 13.70 11.31 4.84
C ILE A 194 13.29 11.79 3.45
N ARG A 195 13.54 11.01 2.40
CA ARG A 195 13.40 11.44 0.99
C ARG A 195 12.06 12.11 0.70
N TRP A 196 10.93 11.49 1.04
CA TRP A 196 9.62 12.05 0.74
C TRP A 196 9.35 13.37 1.46
N ARG A 197 9.96 13.59 2.63
CA ARG A 197 9.86 14.82 3.42
C ARG A 197 10.73 15.93 2.83
N GLU A 198 11.95 15.60 2.47
CA GLU A 198 12.92 16.57 1.93
C GLU A 198 12.60 17.01 0.49
N ASP A 199 11.74 16.27 -0.22
CA ASP A 199 11.27 16.64 -1.56
C ASP A 199 10.22 17.76 -1.53
N ARG A 200 9.68 18.13 -0.36
CA ARG A 200 8.65 19.17 -0.16
C ARG A 200 9.04 20.16 0.93
N SER A 201 8.32 21.28 1.00
CA SER A 201 8.43 22.19 2.13
C SER A 201 7.64 21.66 3.32
N TRP A 202 8.19 21.81 4.51
CA TRP A 202 7.51 21.42 5.73
C TRP A 202 7.96 22.30 6.90
N MET A 203 7.14 22.39 7.94
CA MET A 203 7.50 23.03 9.19
C MET A 203 6.85 22.33 10.38
N MET A 204 7.53 22.34 11.50
CA MET A 204 6.93 22.04 12.79
C MET A 204 6.22 23.28 13.27
N VAL A 205 4.95 23.17 13.64
CA VAL A 205 4.17 24.28 14.17
C VAL A 205 4.54 24.48 15.63
N GLU A 206 5.01 25.69 15.95
CA GLU A 206 5.41 26.08 17.32
C GLU A 206 4.27 26.81 18.06
N ASP A 207 3.44 27.56 17.33
CA ASP A 207 2.33 28.33 17.89
C ASP A 207 1.15 28.35 16.88
N VAL A 208 -0.07 28.27 17.42
CA VAL A 208 -1.32 28.30 16.64
C VAL A 208 -2.18 29.45 17.18
N ARG A 209 -2.46 30.44 16.33
CA ARG A 209 -3.33 31.56 16.68
C ARG A 209 -4.65 31.42 15.98
N TRP A 210 -5.69 31.34 16.80
CA TRP A 210 -7.08 31.25 16.32
C TRP A 210 -7.68 32.65 16.22
N PRO A 211 -8.64 32.88 15.29
CA PRO A 211 -9.29 34.18 15.13
C PRO A 211 -10.07 34.55 16.40
N SER A 212 -9.91 35.78 16.85
CA SER A 212 -10.57 36.30 18.05
C SER A 212 -12.06 36.66 17.86
N GLY A 213 -12.63 36.50 16.65
CA GLY A 213 -13.99 36.89 16.26
C GLY A 213 -14.87 35.69 15.93
N LYS A 214 -16.18 35.95 15.90
CA LYS A 214 -17.14 34.99 15.34
C LYS A 214 -16.83 34.85 13.86
N GLY A 215 -16.44 33.66 13.42
CA GLY A 215 -16.13 33.39 12.02
C GLY A 215 -17.28 33.77 11.08
N ALA A 216 -16.96 33.96 9.82
CA ALA A 216 -17.93 34.25 8.79
C ALA A 216 -18.92 33.06 8.70
N MET A 217 -20.19 33.32 8.87
CA MET A 217 -21.24 32.33 8.65
C MET A 217 -21.42 32.14 7.15
N GLY A 218 -20.77 31.10 6.61
CA GLY A 218 -21.14 30.51 5.32
C GLY A 218 -22.33 29.57 5.50
N SER A 219 -22.80 28.97 4.44
CA SER A 219 -23.90 27.98 4.43
C SER A 219 -23.56 26.65 5.13
N GLY A 220 -22.54 26.61 6.01
CA GLY A 220 -22.04 25.44 6.71
C GLY A 220 -21.44 25.79 8.06
N GLU A 221 -20.44 25.03 8.51
CA GLU A 221 -19.72 25.30 9.75
C GLU A 221 -19.01 26.66 9.73
N PRO A 222 -18.86 27.32 10.90
CA PRO A 222 -18.15 28.59 10.98
C PRO A 222 -16.67 28.38 10.63
N VAL A 223 -16.17 29.15 9.66
CA VAL A 223 -14.79 29.12 9.19
C VAL A 223 -14.05 30.40 9.53
N GLY A 224 -12.75 30.31 9.73
CA GLY A 224 -11.92 31.46 10.06
C GLY A 224 -10.50 31.36 9.52
N GLU A 225 -9.74 32.45 9.62
CA GLU A 225 -8.32 32.50 9.32
C GLU A 225 -7.54 32.00 10.54
N VAL A 226 -6.65 31.04 10.34
CA VAL A 226 -5.77 30.50 11.40
C VAL A 226 -4.33 30.77 11.03
N VAL A 227 -3.54 31.24 12.00
CA VAL A 227 -2.13 31.56 11.78
C VAL A 227 -1.25 30.53 12.46
N LEU A 228 -0.42 29.87 11.65
CA LEU A 228 0.56 28.89 12.12
C LEU A 228 1.96 29.48 12.09
N THR A 229 2.68 29.38 13.21
CA THR A 229 4.05 29.89 13.34
C THR A 229 5.04 28.77 13.37
N GLY A 230 6.13 28.88 12.59
CA GLY A 230 7.18 27.86 12.58
C GLY A 230 8.38 28.25 11.71
N VAL A 231 9.34 27.34 11.61
CA VAL A 231 10.53 27.49 10.77
C VAL A 231 10.42 26.59 9.55
N VAL A 232 10.50 27.19 8.35
CA VAL A 232 10.42 26.47 7.08
C VAL A 232 11.63 25.56 6.92
N ARG A 233 11.39 24.32 6.49
CA ARG A 233 12.41 23.29 6.23
C ARG A 233 12.12 22.53 4.93
N GLY A 234 13.11 21.76 4.46
CA GLY A 234 13.03 21.04 3.19
C GLY A 234 13.22 21.95 1.99
N LYS A 235 12.18 22.12 1.18
CA LYS A 235 12.15 23.00 0.00
C LYS A 235 11.52 24.36 0.31
N ASN A 236 11.43 25.20 -0.71
CA ASN A 236 10.80 26.51 -0.56
C ASN A 236 9.28 26.37 -0.32
N LEU A 237 8.76 27.17 0.61
CA LEU A 237 7.33 27.23 0.88
C LEU A 237 6.69 28.30 -0.02
N LYS A 238 5.72 27.91 -0.82
CA LYS A 238 4.98 28.80 -1.74
C LYS A 238 3.54 28.97 -1.27
N ALA A 239 3.03 30.20 -1.35
CA ALA A 239 1.64 30.51 -1.08
C ALA A 239 0.67 29.91 -2.13
N ASP A 240 1.15 29.59 -3.33
CA ASP A 240 0.33 29.01 -4.41
C ASP A 240 0.00 27.53 -4.19
N ARG A 241 0.69 26.86 -3.28
CA ARG A 241 0.49 25.41 -3.05
C ARG A 241 -0.38 25.16 -1.83
N LEU A 242 -1.20 24.11 -1.91
CA LEU A 242 -1.96 23.64 -0.78
C LEU A 242 -1.04 23.10 0.32
N VAL A 243 -1.49 23.15 1.53
CA VAL A 243 -0.79 22.63 2.70
C VAL A 243 -1.65 21.64 3.45
N GLN A 244 -1.04 20.54 3.83
CA GLN A 244 -1.60 19.54 4.74
C GLN A 244 -1.19 19.90 6.16
N VAL A 245 -2.15 20.07 7.05
CA VAL A 245 -1.90 20.35 8.47
C VAL A 245 -2.33 19.17 9.32
N GLY A 246 -1.36 18.34 9.72
CA GLY A 246 -1.64 17.15 10.52
C GLY A 246 -2.81 16.32 9.97
N ASP A 247 -3.72 15.95 10.86
CA ASP A 247 -4.97 15.25 10.51
C ASP A 247 -6.16 16.21 10.29
N TRP A 248 -5.93 17.54 10.25
CA TRP A 248 -6.97 18.54 10.01
C TRP A 248 -7.46 18.54 8.56
N GLY A 249 -6.57 18.22 7.62
CA GLY A 249 -6.87 18.24 6.18
C GLY A 249 -6.01 19.21 5.37
N GLU A 250 -6.46 19.51 4.17
CA GLU A 250 -5.78 20.33 3.18
C GLU A 250 -6.36 21.75 3.18
N PHE A 251 -5.49 22.77 3.19
CA PHE A 251 -5.87 24.16 3.25
C PHE A 251 -5.10 25.02 2.24
N GLN A 252 -5.72 26.11 1.79
CA GLN A 252 -5.06 27.16 1.02
C GLN A 252 -4.35 28.15 1.92
N ILE A 253 -3.20 28.65 1.48
CA ILE A 253 -2.47 29.74 2.13
C ILE A 253 -3.04 31.06 1.63
N GLU A 254 -3.38 31.98 2.55
CA GLU A 254 -3.80 33.32 2.23
C GLU A 254 -2.61 34.26 2.02
N LYS A 255 -1.63 34.20 2.92
CA LYS A 255 -0.38 34.97 2.88
C LYS A 255 0.67 34.32 3.78
N ILE A 256 1.93 34.61 3.51
CA ILE A 256 3.05 34.23 4.36
C ILE A 256 3.75 35.49 4.81
N THR A 257 3.86 35.68 6.14
CA THR A 257 4.52 36.88 6.71
C THR A 257 5.78 36.49 7.48
N ALA A 258 6.80 37.32 7.46
CA ALA A 258 8.00 37.10 8.23
C ALA A 258 7.77 37.44 9.71
N VAL A 259 8.27 36.58 10.60
CA VAL A 259 8.31 36.91 12.02
C VAL A 259 9.41 37.97 12.25
N PRO A 260 9.08 39.15 12.80
CA PRO A 260 10.09 40.17 13.07
C PRO A 260 11.12 39.60 14.05
N GLN A 261 12.38 39.55 13.63
CA GLN A 261 13.49 39.17 14.52
C GLN A 261 13.66 40.28 15.55
N GLN A 262 13.48 39.97 16.82
CA GLN A 262 13.89 40.85 17.92
C GLN A 262 15.40 41.04 17.84
N LYS A 263 15.88 42.10 17.16
CA LYS A 263 17.27 42.48 17.21
C LYS A 263 17.58 42.84 18.66
N SER A 264 18.36 42.00 19.34
CA SER A 264 18.91 42.31 20.66
C SER A 264 19.59 43.66 20.61
N ARG A 265 18.89 44.70 21.09
CA ARG A 265 19.42 46.04 21.25
C ARG A 265 20.52 46.01 22.31
N ARG A 266 21.76 45.73 21.91
CA ARG A 266 22.95 46.10 22.68
C ARG A 266 23.36 47.51 22.24
N GLY A 267 23.00 48.51 23.06
CA GLY A 267 23.61 49.81 23.09
C GLY A 267 23.02 50.84 22.11
N LYS A 268 22.03 51.59 22.60
CA LYS A 268 22.01 53.08 22.69
C LYS A 268 20.66 53.48 23.29
N GLU A 269 20.74 54.05 24.43
CA GLU A 269 19.70 54.88 25.05
C GLU A 269 19.43 56.11 24.12
N ASP A 270 18.19 56.58 24.21
CA ASP A 270 17.62 57.78 23.60
C ASP A 270 17.13 57.66 22.13
N THR A 271 15.86 57.31 22.03
CA THR A 271 14.87 58.13 21.35
C THR A 271 13.47 57.52 21.56
N MET A 272 12.51 58.39 21.82
CA MET A 272 11.10 58.11 22.15
C MET A 272 10.51 56.97 21.32
N ALA A 273 9.89 56.01 22.03
CA ALA A 273 9.08 54.97 21.47
C ALA A 273 7.82 55.62 20.82
N VAL A 274 7.85 55.71 19.50
CA VAL A 274 6.62 55.70 18.71
C VAL A 274 6.27 54.21 18.60
N ASP A 275 5.09 53.86 19.04
CA ASP A 275 4.46 52.56 18.78
C ASP A 275 4.34 52.42 17.25
N GLU A 276 5.42 51.95 16.63
CA GLU A 276 5.31 51.37 15.30
C GLU A 276 4.62 50.02 15.53
N GLU A 277 3.32 49.95 15.30
CA GLU A 277 2.64 48.75 14.92
C GLU A 277 3.57 48.00 13.98
N SER A 278 4.12 46.87 14.44
CA SER A 278 5.07 46.06 13.66
C SER A 278 4.35 45.64 12.36
N GLN A 279 4.60 46.39 11.28
CA GLN A 279 4.07 46.08 9.97
C GLN A 279 4.56 44.66 9.64
N GLU A 280 3.63 43.72 9.63
CA GLU A 280 3.87 42.34 9.18
C GLU A 280 4.34 42.42 7.73
N THR A 281 5.61 42.16 7.48
CA THR A 281 6.14 42.14 6.12
C THR A 281 5.67 40.85 5.44
N ILE A 282 4.82 41.01 4.42
CA ILE A 282 4.41 39.92 3.55
C ILE A 282 5.64 39.46 2.75
N VAL A 283 6.02 38.18 2.89
CA VAL A 283 7.16 37.60 2.17
C VAL A 283 6.70 36.94 0.88
N ASP A 284 5.55 36.28 0.92
CA ASP A 284 4.98 35.59 -0.24
C ASP A 284 3.45 35.64 -0.16
N GLY A 285 2.80 35.77 -1.31
CA GLY A 285 1.35 35.83 -1.43
C GLY A 285 0.88 35.01 -2.61
N PRO A 286 -0.39 34.59 -2.61
CA PRO A 286 -0.94 33.77 -3.68
C PRO A 286 -0.94 34.54 -5.01
N THR A 287 -0.60 33.85 -6.09
CA THR A 287 -0.72 34.31 -7.47
C THR A 287 -2.01 33.77 -8.12
N GLU A 288 -2.21 34.06 -9.39
CA GLU A 288 -3.34 33.53 -10.18
C GLU A 288 -3.25 31.99 -10.35
N ASP A 289 -2.03 31.40 -10.18
CA ASP A 289 -1.75 29.96 -10.30
C ASP A 289 -1.94 29.20 -8.98
N GLN A 290 -2.65 29.78 -8.00
CA GLN A 290 -2.91 29.08 -6.74
C GLN A 290 -3.76 27.83 -6.95
N ASP A 291 -3.31 26.70 -6.40
CA ASP A 291 -4.05 25.44 -6.46
C ASP A 291 -5.43 25.58 -5.78
N ASP A 292 -6.47 25.08 -6.43
CA ASP A 292 -7.83 25.01 -5.91
C ASP A 292 -8.02 23.77 -4.98
N LEU A 293 -9.11 23.75 -4.22
CA LEU A 293 -9.46 22.59 -3.36
C LEU A 293 -10.29 21.52 -4.09
N VAL A 294 -10.48 21.64 -5.42
CA VAL A 294 -11.26 20.69 -6.19
C VAL A 294 -10.48 19.38 -6.34
N ASP A 295 -11.05 18.28 -5.89
CA ASP A 295 -10.40 16.95 -5.89
C ASP A 295 -10.28 16.30 -7.27
N LEU A 296 -11.15 16.67 -8.21
CA LEU A 296 -11.25 16.06 -9.54
C LEU A 296 -10.50 16.91 -10.57
N ALA A 297 -9.93 16.27 -11.57
CA ALA A 297 -9.36 16.99 -12.70
C ALA A 297 -10.47 17.68 -13.51
N PRO A 298 -10.25 18.89 -14.03
CA PRO A 298 -11.18 19.52 -14.95
C PRO A 298 -11.33 18.68 -16.22
N GLU A 299 -12.51 18.76 -16.86
CA GLU A 299 -12.85 17.90 -18.01
C GLU A 299 -11.94 18.10 -19.24
N GLU A 300 -11.20 19.19 -19.32
CA GLU A 300 -10.45 19.60 -20.52
C GLU A 300 -8.96 19.88 -20.31
N VAL A 301 -8.40 19.67 -19.15
CA VAL A 301 -6.94 19.82 -18.99
C VAL A 301 -6.25 18.52 -19.44
N ALA A 302 -6.13 18.36 -20.75
CA ALA A 302 -5.01 17.64 -21.30
C ALA A 302 -3.73 18.26 -20.72
N MET A 303 -2.78 17.45 -20.28
CA MET A 303 -1.48 17.85 -19.73
C MET A 303 -0.63 18.61 -20.78
N GLU A 304 -1.22 19.41 -21.65
CA GLU A 304 -0.53 20.21 -22.66
C GLU A 304 0.24 21.39 -22.03
N ASP A 305 -0.19 21.87 -20.87
CA ASP A 305 0.47 22.99 -20.19
C ASP A 305 1.82 22.66 -19.52
N VAL A 306 2.21 21.38 -19.46
CA VAL A 306 3.53 20.99 -18.89
C VAL A 306 4.62 20.95 -19.96
N THR A 307 4.29 21.11 -21.24
CA THR A 307 5.24 20.99 -22.35
C THR A 307 5.72 22.33 -22.92
N ASP A 308 5.33 23.46 -22.33
CA ASP A 308 5.73 24.78 -22.84
C ASP A 308 7.09 25.26 -22.31
N TYR A 309 8.02 24.33 -22.06
CA TYR A 309 9.43 24.67 -22.11
C TYR A 309 9.95 24.34 -23.50
N PRO A 310 10.59 25.29 -24.19
CA PRO A 310 11.14 25.02 -25.51
C PRO A 310 12.13 23.88 -25.39
N MET A 311 11.73 22.71 -25.85
CA MET A 311 12.65 21.63 -26.10
C MET A 311 13.73 22.19 -27.03
N SER A 312 14.92 22.37 -26.49
CA SER A 312 16.13 22.57 -27.27
C SER A 312 16.13 21.54 -28.40
N THR A 313 15.79 21.98 -29.59
CA THR A 313 15.88 21.21 -30.81
C THR A 313 17.36 21.01 -31.14
N ALA A 314 18.02 20.13 -30.40
CA ALA A 314 19.22 19.49 -30.89
C ALA A 314 18.75 18.29 -31.70
N PRO A 315 19.04 18.23 -33.00
CA PRO A 315 18.71 17.08 -33.81
C PRO A 315 19.50 15.89 -33.28
N SER A 316 18.83 14.99 -32.56
CA SER A 316 19.44 13.71 -32.21
C SER A 316 19.47 12.88 -33.48
N THR A 317 20.62 12.89 -34.15
CA THR A 317 21.01 11.88 -35.13
C THR A 317 21.21 10.55 -34.42
N ARG A 318 20.18 9.99 -33.85
CA ARG A 318 20.12 8.56 -33.56
C ARG A 318 19.45 7.93 -34.77
N LYS A 319 20.32 7.35 -35.63
CA LYS A 319 19.87 6.36 -36.61
C LYS A 319 19.05 5.32 -35.84
N GLY A 320 17.74 5.29 -36.08
CA GLY A 320 16.91 4.20 -35.64
C GLY A 320 17.48 2.92 -36.25
N VAL A 321 17.87 1.99 -35.42
CA VAL A 321 18.06 0.62 -35.82
C VAL A 321 16.64 0.16 -36.22
N LEU A 322 16.45 -0.10 -37.52
CA LEU A 322 15.31 -0.84 -38.02
C LEU A 322 15.36 -2.18 -37.30
N LEU A 323 14.44 -2.38 -36.36
CA LEU A 323 14.15 -3.69 -35.80
C LEU A 323 13.58 -4.49 -36.97
N ASP A 324 14.33 -5.50 -37.37
CA ASP A 324 13.93 -6.47 -38.36
C ASP A 324 12.69 -7.19 -37.84
N ASP A 325 11.58 -7.21 -38.62
CA ASP A 325 10.30 -7.80 -38.23
C ASP A 325 10.32 -9.35 -38.24
N HIS A 326 11.49 -9.95 -38.21
CA HIS A 326 11.63 -11.40 -38.08
C HIS A 326 11.78 -11.80 -36.61
N HIS A 327 10.66 -11.99 -35.93
CA HIS A 327 10.59 -12.75 -34.70
C HIS A 327 10.80 -14.24 -35.01
N TYR A 328 12.02 -14.69 -34.87
CA TYR A 328 12.33 -16.10 -34.71
C TYR A 328 11.99 -16.50 -33.28
N PHE A 329 10.73 -16.86 -33.05
CA PHE A 329 10.39 -17.76 -31.95
C PHE A 329 10.17 -19.11 -32.61
N ASP A 330 11.06 -20.03 -32.36
CA ASP A 330 10.88 -21.42 -32.75
C ASP A 330 9.66 -21.98 -32.01
N ASP A 331 8.71 -22.53 -32.79
CA ASP A 331 7.47 -23.14 -32.27
C ASP A 331 7.74 -24.37 -31.35
N GLU A 332 8.99 -24.78 -31.24
CA GLU A 332 9.40 -25.91 -30.40
C GLU A 332 9.42 -25.55 -28.90
N ASP A 333 9.67 -24.29 -28.53
CA ASP A 333 9.66 -23.83 -27.13
C ASP A 333 8.26 -23.76 -26.52
N GLU A 334 7.20 -23.64 -27.33
CA GLU A 334 5.82 -23.65 -26.82
C GLU A 334 5.31 -25.04 -26.41
N GLU A 335 5.89 -26.12 -26.93
CA GLU A 335 5.50 -27.48 -26.56
C GLU A 335 6.15 -27.97 -25.27
N GLU A 336 7.34 -27.53 -24.89
CA GLU A 336 7.99 -27.87 -23.64
C GLU A 336 7.33 -27.17 -22.44
N ILE A 337 6.83 -25.94 -22.59
CA ILE A 337 6.17 -25.19 -21.50
C ILE A 337 4.82 -25.83 -21.12
N ARG A 338 4.22 -26.61 -22.00
CA ARG A 338 2.94 -27.29 -21.73
C ARG A 338 3.03 -28.55 -20.86
N GLN A 339 4.24 -29.01 -20.52
CA GLN A 339 4.42 -30.30 -19.84
C GLN A 339 4.90 -30.20 -18.39
N LEU A 340 5.20 -29.02 -17.87
CA LEU A 340 5.59 -28.86 -16.48
C LEU A 340 4.37 -28.74 -15.56
N PRO A 341 4.19 -29.65 -14.57
CA PRO A 341 3.12 -29.51 -13.60
C PRO A 341 3.41 -28.31 -12.68
N GLY A 342 2.75 -27.20 -12.97
CA GLY A 342 2.87 -25.99 -12.16
C GLY A 342 2.51 -26.28 -10.70
N ARG A 343 3.36 -25.88 -9.76
CA ARG A 343 3.07 -25.93 -8.33
C ARG A 343 1.98 -24.92 -8.01
N LEU A 344 0.86 -25.41 -7.50
CA LEU A 344 -0.23 -24.58 -7.01
C LEU A 344 0.22 -23.76 -5.81
N PRO A 345 -0.24 -22.50 -5.70
CA PRO A 345 0.02 -21.65 -4.56
C PRO A 345 -0.41 -22.31 -3.24
N LYS A 346 0.39 -22.19 -2.18
CA LYS A 346 0.01 -22.65 -0.85
C LYS A 346 -1.27 -21.94 -0.40
N GLY A 347 -2.27 -22.69 0.06
CA GLY A 347 -3.58 -22.15 0.47
C GLY A 347 -4.68 -22.28 -0.58
N THR A 348 -4.39 -22.87 -1.75
CA THR A 348 -5.43 -23.22 -2.73
C THR A 348 -6.19 -24.45 -2.25
N SER A 349 -7.52 -24.38 -2.18
CA SER A 349 -8.34 -25.53 -1.83
C SER A 349 -8.25 -26.63 -2.90
N LYS A 350 -8.54 -27.88 -2.53
CA LYS A 350 -8.55 -29.00 -3.47
C LYS A 350 -9.51 -28.76 -4.64
N TYR A 351 -10.59 -28.06 -4.38
CA TYR A 351 -11.61 -27.72 -5.35
C TYR A 351 -11.14 -26.65 -6.32
N GLN A 352 -10.53 -25.60 -5.83
CA GLN A 352 -9.95 -24.55 -6.67
C GLN A 352 -8.75 -25.03 -7.49
N ALA A 353 -7.96 -25.95 -6.93
CA ALA A 353 -6.87 -26.58 -7.67
C ALA A 353 -7.37 -27.29 -8.95
N ALA A 354 -8.57 -27.84 -8.92
CA ALA A 354 -9.17 -28.50 -10.08
C ALA A 354 -9.57 -27.53 -11.20
N TRP A 355 -9.75 -26.23 -10.88
CA TRP A 355 -10.14 -25.20 -11.85
C TRP A 355 -8.97 -24.28 -12.25
N TYR A 356 -7.77 -24.52 -11.74
CA TYR A 356 -6.58 -23.68 -11.97
C TYR A 356 -5.91 -23.93 -13.33
N LEU A 357 -6.61 -24.53 -14.26
CA LEU A 357 -6.07 -24.97 -15.56
C LEU A 357 -5.81 -23.84 -16.55
N GLY A 358 -6.46 -22.69 -16.38
CA GLY A 358 -6.34 -21.57 -17.31
C GLY A 358 -5.24 -20.57 -16.98
N ASP A 359 -4.77 -20.55 -15.73
CA ASP A 359 -3.80 -19.56 -15.24
C ASP A 359 -2.42 -20.18 -14.93
N MET A 360 -2.21 -21.43 -15.30
CA MET A 360 -0.97 -22.14 -14.98
C MET A 360 0.28 -21.58 -15.67
N SER A 361 0.12 -20.75 -16.70
CA SER A 361 1.22 -20.12 -17.42
C SER A 361 1.76 -18.87 -16.71
N ASP A 362 1.10 -18.37 -15.65
CA ASP A 362 1.48 -17.12 -14.99
C ASP A 362 2.33 -17.32 -13.72
N SER A 363 2.58 -18.57 -13.33
CA SER A 363 3.38 -18.92 -12.14
C SER A 363 4.88 -19.06 -12.41
N GLY A 364 5.32 -18.82 -13.64
CA GLY A 364 6.72 -19.05 -14.05
C GLY A 364 7.71 -17.95 -13.68
N SER A 365 7.28 -16.86 -13.05
CA SER A 365 8.15 -15.71 -12.75
C SER A 365 8.83 -15.76 -11.37
N ASP A 366 8.44 -16.68 -10.48
CA ASP A 366 9.00 -16.78 -9.13
C ASP A 366 10.01 -17.94 -8.94
N MET A 367 10.54 -18.47 -10.04
CA MET A 367 11.58 -19.52 -10.00
C MET A 367 12.93 -18.99 -10.44
N GLU A 368 13.32 -17.82 -9.98
CA GLU A 368 14.75 -17.47 -9.89
C GLU A 368 15.16 -17.49 -8.44
N ASP A 369 16.25 -18.21 -8.18
CA ASP A 369 16.98 -18.37 -6.93
C ASP A 369 16.58 -19.56 -6.04
N VAL A 370 16.85 -20.75 -6.56
CA VAL A 370 17.37 -21.82 -5.70
C VAL A 370 18.72 -22.23 -6.32
N GLU A 371 19.77 -21.63 -5.79
CA GLU A 371 21.14 -22.04 -6.05
C GLU A 371 21.33 -23.52 -5.71
N ASP A 372 21.99 -24.17 -6.63
CA ASP A 372 22.51 -25.52 -6.59
C ASP A 372 23.17 -25.83 -5.25
N LEU A 373 22.58 -26.75 -4.50
CA LEU A 373 23.30 -27.58 -3.56
C LEU A 373 23.49 -28.93 -4.22
N ASP A 374 24.55 -29.02 -5.02
CA ASP A 374 25.21 -30.27 -5.36
C ASP A 374 25.62 -30.96 -4.07
N GLY A 375 24.88 -31.99 -3.75
CA GLY A 375 25.23 -32.97 -2.76
C GLY A 375 25.25 -34.33 -3.44
N ASP A 376 26.41 -34.72 -3.94
CA ASP A 376 26.75 -36.07 -4.31
C ASP A 376 26.29 -37.05 -3.21
N ILE A 377 25.33 -37.89 -3.53
CA ILE A 377 25.07 -39.11 -2.80
C ILE A 377 25.22 -40.28 -3.77
N ASP A 378 26.43 -40.83 -3.77
CA ASP A 378 26.70 -42.19 -4.23
C ASP A 378 25.70 -43.18 -3.63
N MET A 379 24.95 -43.84 -4.47
CA MET A 379 24.23 -45.07 -4.15
C MET A 379 24.74 -46.19 -5.05
N ASP A 380 25.86 -46.71 -4.66
CA ASP A 380 26.28 -48.06 -5.04
C ASP A 380 25.60 -49.10 -4.13
N GLY A 381 25.08 -50.16 -4.73
CA GLY A 381 24.85 -51.33 -3.95
C GLY A 381 23.52 -52.06 -4.09
N ALA A 382 23.48 -53.01 -5.03
CA ALA A 382 22.95 -54.35 -4.88
C ALA A 382 21.41 -54.54 -4.76
N ALA A 383 20.78 -55.24 -5.54
CA ALA A 383 20.77 -56.65 -5.88
C ALA A 383 19.45 -57.01 -6.59
N ARG A 384 19.57 -57.61 -7.73
CA ARG A 384 18.51 -58.43 -8.29
C ARG A 384 18.28 -59.67 -7.41
N PRO A 385 17.11 -60.24 -7.41
CA PRO A 385 17.01 -61.64 -7.73
C PRO A 385 16.16 -61.92 -8.96
N GLU A 386 16.73 -62.66 -9.86
CA GLU A 386 16.03 -63.52 -10.79
C GLU A 386 15.31 -64.62 -9.98
N ASP A 387 14.15 -64.99 -10.45
CA ASP A 387 13.73 -66.35 -10.78
C ASP A 387 12.23 -66.49 -10.79
N GLY A 388 11.74 -67.24 -11.76
CA GLY A 388 10.43 -67.83 -11.76
C GLY A 388 9.71 -67.89 -13.09
N MET A 389 10.33 -68.54 -14.05
CA MET A 389 9.73 -69.02 -15.28
C MET A 389 8.86 -70.25 -14.94
N GLU A 390 7.59 -70.23 -15.32
CA GLU A 390 6.75 -71.37 -15.70
C GLU A 390 5.55 -70.80 -16.41
N GLY A 391 5.37 -71.01 -17.61
CA GLY A 391 5.09 -71.88 -18.66
C GLY A 391 3.76 -72.64 -18.49
N PHE A 392 2.68 -72.15 -19.18
CA PHE A 392 1.58 -73.03 -19.53
C PHE A 392 0.91 -72.59 -20.82
N ASP A 393 1.15 -73.36 -21.80
CA ASP A 393 0.38 -73.97 -22.87
C ASP A 393 -0.73 -73.23 -23.59
N MET A 394 -0.48 -73.15 -24.87
CA MET A 394 -1.41 -73.05 -25.97
C MET A 394 -2.37 -74.25 -26.02
N ASN A 395 -3.65 -73.98 -25.92
CA ASN A 395 -4.65 -74.78 -26.65
C ASN A 395 -5.89 -73.95 -26.87
N GLY A 396 -6.14 -73.60 -28.13
CA GLY A 396 -7.43 -73.10 -28.57
C GLY A 396 -8.48 -74.21 -28.59
N PRO A 397 -9.74 -73.84 -28.63
CA PRO A 397 -10.59 -74.38 -29.65
C PRO A 397 -11.41 -73.25 -30.38
N GLU A 398 -11.80 -73.67 -31.55
CA GLU A 398 -12.45 -73.03 -32.65
C GLU A 398 -13.85 -72.40 -32.36
N PRO A 399 -14.39 -71.67 -33.33
CA PRO A 399 -15.43 -70.66 -33.16
C PRO A 399 -16.80 -71.30 -32.99
N THR A 400 -17.51 -70.91 -31.97
CA THR A 400 -18.94 -71.14 -31.87
C THR A 400 -19.70 -69.87 -32.26
N GLU A 401 -20.59 -70.06 -33.15
CA GLU A 401 -21.67 -69.30 -33.74
C GLU A 401 -22.04 -67.96 -33.09
N ALA A 402 -22.13 -66.96 -33.93
CA ALA A 402 -22.75 -65.69 -33.67
C ALA A 402 -24.19 -65.82 -33.14
N GLY A 403 -24.31 -65.71 -31.82
CA GLY A 403 -25.59 -65.35 -31.22
C GLY A 403 -25.87 -63.87 -31.49
N PRO A 404 -27.13 -63.47 -31.61
CA PRO A 404 -27.49 -62.10 -31.88
C PRO A 404 -26.93 -61.22 -30.76
N SER A 405 -26.09 -60.25 -31.10
CA SER A 405 -25.61 -59.28 -30.15
C SER A 405 -26.82 -58.58 -29.57
N GLU A 406 -27.20 -58.89 -28.36
CA GLU A 406 -27.96 -57.98 -27.53
C GLU A 406 -27.12 -56.71 -27.38
N TYR A 407 -27.40 -55.75 -28.19
CA TYR A 407 -27.07 -54.37 -27.87
C TYR A 407 -27.72 -54.12 -26.51
N PRO A 408 -26.96 -53.69 -25.48
CA PRO A 408 -27.61 -53.22 -24.30
C PRO A 408 -28.55 -52.14 -24.75
N GLN A 409 -29.85 -52.42 -24.61
CA GLN A 409 -30.89 -51.40 -24.81
C GLN A 409 -30.39 -50.19 -24.05
N SER A 410 -30.21 -49.10 -24.77
CA SER A 410 -29.98 -47.84 -24.11
C SER A 410 -31.15 -47.70 -23.15
N GLU A 411 -30.89 -47.82 -21.86
CA GLU A 411 -31.85 -47.47 -20.84
C GLU A 411 -32.32 -46.09 -21.24
N MET A 412 -33.56 -46.01 -21.73
CA MET A 412 -34.25 -44.72 -21.87
C MET A 412 -34.43 -44.25 -20.42
N PHE A 413 -33.51 -43.42 -19.95
CA PHE A 413 -33.75 -42.66 -18.76
C PHE A 413 -34.99 -41.82 -19.06
N LEU A 414 -36.10 -42.18 -18.43
CA LEU A 414 -37.29 -41.35 -18.36
C LEU A 414 -36.82 -40.01 -17.75
N ASP A 415 -37.20 -38.90 -18.38
CA ASP A 415 -36.93 -37.59 -17.78
C ASP A 415 -37.53 -37.61 -16.37
N PRO A 416 -36.75 -37.23 -15.33
CA PRO A 416 -37.23 -37.22 -13.97
C PRO A 416 -38.48 -36.36 -13.85
N SER A 417 -39.40 -36.73 -12.99
CA SER A 417 -40.58 -35.90 -12.73
C SER A 417 -40.12 -34.52 -12.18
N PRO A 418 -40.90 -33.46 -12.37
CA PRO A 418 -40.52 -32.12 -11.86
C PRO A 418 -40.24 -32.10 -10.37
N ASP A 419 -40.89 -32.98 -9.59
CA ASP A 419 -40.69 -33.10 -8.15
C ASP A 419 -39.35 -33.80 -7.82
N GLU A 420 -39.01 -34.87 -8.52
CA GLU A 420 -37.73 -35.58 -8.41
C GLU A 420 -36.56 -34.69 -8.85
N GLU A 421 -36.73 -33.87 -9.88
CA GLU A 421 -35.74 -32.90 -10.34
C GLU A 421 -35.51 -31.82 -9.29
N ALA A 422 -36.58 -31.36 -8.60
CA ALA A 422 -36.46 -30.39 -7.51
C ALA A 422 -35.71 -30.99 -6.30
N GLU A 423 -36.00 -32.23 -5.94
CA GLU A 423 -35.29 -32.92 -4.85
C GLU A 423 -33.81 -33.15 -5.16
N GLU A 424 -33.49 -33.57 -6.42
CA GLU A 424 -32.08 -33.71 -6.83
C GLU A 424 -31.34 -32.38 -6.87
N LEU A 425 -32.01 -31.30 -7.29
CA LEU A 425 -31.43 -29.96 -7.27
C LEU A 425 -31.16 -29.47 -5.85
N GLU A 426 -32.06 -29.74 -4.92
CA GLU A 426 -31.87 -29.41 -3.50
C GLU A 426 -30.74 -30.22 -2.86
N ALA A 427 -30.67 -31.53 -3.14
CA ALA A 427 -29.61 -32.38 -2.69
C ALA A 427 -28.23 -31.92 -3.24
N TYR A 428 -28.17 -31.55 -4.54
CA TYR A 428 -27.00 -30.98 -5.16
C TYR A 428 -26.58 -29.67 -4.50
N ARG A 429 -27.53 -28.77 -4.23
CA ARG A 429 -27.26 -27.50 -3.55
C ARG A 429 -26.77 -27.70 -2.13
N LYS A 430 -27.31 -28.67 -1.40
CA LYS A 430 -26.86 -29.01 -0.05
C LYS A 430 -25.42 -29.52 -0.07
N GLN A 431 -25.11 -30.45 -0.98
CA GLN A 431 -23.75 -30.95 -1.17
C GLN A 431 -22.77 -29.81 -1.51
N ARG A 432 -23.20 -28.88 -2.38
CA ARG A 432 -22.39 -27.73 -2.77
C ARG A 432 -22.17 -26.72 -1.63
N ARG A 433 -23.15 -26.59 -0.73
CA ARG A 433 -22.96 -25.77 0.48
C ARG A 433 -21.96 -26.41 1.43
N GLU A 434 -22.05 -27.70 1.64
CA GLU A 434 -21.10 -28.45 2.46
C GLU A 434 -19.66 -28.36 1.88
N GLU A 435 -19.50 -28.53 0.56
CA GLU A 435 -18.22 -28.31 -0.13
C GLU A 435 -17.74 -26.83 -0.07
N ALA A 436 -18.66 -25.87 -0.10
CA ALA A 436 -18.34 -24.45 -0.01
C ALA A 436 -18.01 -24.00 1.41
N GLU A 437 -18.52 -24.67 2.44
CA GLU A 437 -18.11 -24.46 3.83
C GLU A 437 -16.69 -24.95 4.09
N GLU A 438 -16.27 -26.05 3.45
CA GLU A 438 -14.89 -26.50 3.47
C GLU A 438 -13.94 -25.56 2.69
N ASP A 439 -14.46 -24.84 1.67
CA ASP A 439 -13.74 -23.89 0.81
C ASP A 439 -14.07 -22.42 1.12
N LEU A 440 -14.36 -22.08 2.37
CA LEU A 440 -14.79 -20.74 2.80
C LEU A 440 -13.85 -19.61 2.40
N GLU A 441 -12.58 -19.89 2.13
CA GLU A 441 -11.60 -18.87 1.76
C GLU A 441 -11.74 -18.40 0.30
N PHE A 442 -12.26 -19.24 -0.64
CA PHE A 442 -12.19 -18.93 -2.07
C PHE A 442 -13.42 -19.31 -2.91
N PRO A 443 -14.64 -18.89 -2.59
CA PRO A 443 -15.83 -19.27 -3.35
C PRO A 443 -15.85 -18.53 -4.71
N ASP A 444 -15.13 -19.02 -5.73
CA ASP A 444 -15.22 -18.50 -7.10
C ASP A 444 -16.45 -19.02 -7.82
N GLU A 445 -17.06 -20.08 -7.31
CA GLU A 445 -18.21 -20.71 -7.93
C GLU A 445 -19.50 -19.98 -7.59
N ILE A 446 -20.36 -19.87 -8.59
CA ILE A 446 -21.69 -19.27 -8.48
C ILE A 446 -22.71 -20.25 -9.02
N GLU A 447 -23.75 -20.50 -8.25
CA GLU A 447 -24.95 -21.16 -8.71
C GLU A 447 -25.97 -20.15 -9.21
N LEU A 448 -26.66 -20.52 -10.29
CA LEU A 448 -27.79 -19.73 -10.80
C LEU A 448 -29.08 -20.26 -10.19
N PRO A 449 -29.92 -19.41 -9.58
CA PRO A 449 -31.28 -19.80 -9.23
C PRO A 449 -32.09 -20.12 -10.49
N PRO A 450 -33.00 -21.13 -10.46
CA PRO A 450 -33.74 -21.53 -11.62
C PRO A 450 -34.72 -20.44 -12.17
N ASN A 451 -35.08 -19.49 -11.33
CA ASN A 451 -36.02 -18.42 -11.66
C ASN A 451 -35.36 -17.12 -12.21
N VAL A 452 -34.04 -17.12 -12.37
CA VAL A 452 -33.26 -15.93 -12.78
C VAL A 452 -32.72 -16.18 -14.20
N ILE A 453 -32.91 -15.21 -15.08
CA ILE A 453 -32.34 -15.23 -16.42
C ILE A 453 -30.82 -15.02 -16.33
N ALA A 454 -30.05 -16.02 -16.79
CA ALA A 454 -28.59 -16.00 -16.70
C ALA A 454 -27.99 -14.81 -17.47
N ARG A 455 -28.52 -14.45 -18.62
CA ARG A 455 -28.07 -13.32 -19.46
C ARG A 455 -28.12 -12.00 -18.70
N GLU A 456 -29.17 -11.73 -17.95
CA GLU A 456 -29.34 -10.48 -17.19
C GLU A 456 -28.40 -10.44 -15.98
N ARG A 457 -28.38 -11.54 -15.21
CA ARG A 457 -27.51 -11.62 -14.02
C ARG A 457 -26.02 -11.54 -14.37
N LEU A 458 -25.63 -12.11 -15.48
CA LEU A 458 -24.24 -12.19 -15.93
C LEU A 458 -23.88 -11.18 -17.01
N ALA A 459 -24.73 -10.19 -17.29
CA ALA A 459 -24.49 -9.16 -18.32
C ALA A 459 -23.14 -8.42 -18.12
N LYS A 460 -22.69 -8.27 -16.87
CA LYS A 460 -21.42 -7.63 -16.51
C LYS A 460 -20.20 -8.53 -16.68
N TYR A 461 -20.40 -9.81 -17.04
CA TYR A 461 -19.33 -10.79 -17.10
C TYR A 461 -19.01 -11.14 -18.55
N ARG A 462 -17.75 -11.40 -18.82
CA ARG A 462 -17.21 -11.74 -20.14
C ARG A 462 -16.52 -13.09 -20.10
N GLY A 463 -16.55 -13.82 -21.17
CA GLY A 463 -15.76 -15.03 -21.37
C GLY A 463 -14.41 -14.68 -21.98
N LEU A 464 -13.33 -15.00 -21.31
CA LEU A 464 -11.97 -14.86 -21.82
C LEU A 464 -11.36 -16.25 -21.98
N LYS A 465 -10.56 -16.43 -23.04
CA LYS A 465 -9.78 -17.67 -23.22
C LYS A 465 -8.65 -17.74 -22.22
N SER A 466 -7.94 -16.66 -22.01
CA SER A 466 -6.86 -16.51 -21.04
C SER A 466 -6.87 -15.11 -20.47
N LEU A 467 -6.68 -14.98 -19.17
CA LEU A 467 -6.59 -13.68 -18.51
C LEU A 467 -5.33 -12.92 -18.96
N ARG A 468 -4.25 -13.62 -19.26
CA ARG A 468 -2.95 -13.04 -19.59
C ARG A 468 -2.84 -12.52 -21.03
N THR A 469 -3.46 -13.23 -21.99
CA THR A 469 -3.25 -12.95 -23.41
C THR A 469 -4.46 -12.32 -24.10
N SER A 470 -5.67 -12.49 -23.55
CA SER A 470 -6.86 -11.91 -24.15
C SER A 470 -6.89 -10.40 -23.95
N THR A 471 -7.22 -9.66 -25.00
CA THR A 471 -7.44 -8.21 -24.92
C THR A 471 -8.70 -7.92 -24.10
N TRP A 472 -8.62 -6.90 -23.26
CA TRP A 472 -9.78 -6.40 -22.52
C TRP A 472 -10.33 -5.16 -23.21
N ASP A 473 -11.60 -5.22 -23.64
CA ASP A 473 -12.27 -4.08 -24.24
C ASP A 473 -12.82 -3.16 -23.14
N THR A 474 -12.21 -1.99 -23.02
CA THR A 474 -12.61 -0.99 -22.04
C THR A 474 -13.89 -0.25 -22.41
N GLU A 475 -14.24 -0.19 -23.72
CA GLU A 475 -15.45 0.50 -24.18
C GLU A 475 -16.72 -0.16 -23.65
N GLU A 476 -16.75 -1.50 -23.58
CA GLU A 476 -17.88 -2.23 -23.01
C GLU A 476 -18.06 -1.97 -21.49
N ASP A 477 -17.00 -1.56 -20.78
CA ASP A 477 -17.06 -1.27 -19.35
C ASP A 477 -17.63 0.12 -19.06
N LYS A 478 -17.65 1.04 -20.02
CA LYS A 478 -18.12 2.43 -19.84
C LYS A 478 -19.51 2.51 -19.21
N VAL A 479 -20.40 1.56 -19.52
CA VAL A 479 -21.74 1.50 -18.94
C VAL A 479 -21.72 1.27 -17.42
N TYR A 480 -20.66 0.67 -16.90
CA TYR A 480 -20.53 0.26 -15.50
C TYR A 480 -19.47 1.06 -14.74
N GLU A 481 -18.90 2.09 -15.38
CA GLU A 481 -17.91 2.97 -14.75
C GLU A 481 -18.53 3.80 -13.63
N PRO A 482 -17.79 4.03 -12.53
CA PRO A 482 -18.16 5.04 -11.56
C PRO A 482 -18.24 6.43 -12.21
N ALA A 483 -19.20 7.26 -11.80
CA ALA A 483 -19.44 8.58 -12.41
C ALA A 483 -18.21 9.51 -12.43
N GLU A 484 -17.31 9.35 -11.45
CA GLU A 484 -16.10 10.17 -11.31
C GLU A 484 -14.87 9.59 -12.04
N TRP A 485 -14.98 8.38 -12.63
CA TRP A 485 -13.81 7.68 -13.19
C TRP A 485 -13.11 8.46 -14.29
N ASN A 486 -13.87 9.07 -15.19
CA ASN A 486 -13.33 9.86 -16.30
C ASN A 486 -12.72 11.19 -15.88
N ARG A 487 -12.99 11.63 -14.66
CA ARG A 487 -12.48 12.88 -14.08
C ARG A 487 -11.29 12.65 -13.13
N LEU A 488 -10.79 11.42 -13.05
CA LEU A 488 -9.58 11.12 -12.31
C LEU A 488 -8.36 11.65 -13.09
N LEU A 489 -7.37 12.16 -12.35
CA LEU A 489 -6.14 12.61 -12.96
C LEU A 489 -5.36 11.42 -13.54
N GLU A 490 -5.11 11.49 -14.85
CA GLU A 490 -4.24 10.54 -15.55
C GLU A 490 -2.87 11.19 -15.80
N VAL A 491 -1.81 10.45 -15.49
CA VAL A 491 -0.43 10.90 -15.68
C VAL A 491 0.26 9.98 -16.66
N SER A 492 0.35 10.39 -17.93
CA SER A 492 0.93 9.58 -19.03
C SER A 492 2.44 9.36 -18.83
N ASP A 493 3.21 10.41 -18.53
CA ASP A 493 4.63 10.32 -18.20
C ASP A 493 4.88 10.69 -16.72
N TYR A 494 4.72 9.72 -15.85
CA TYR A 494 4.93 9.91 -14.42
C TYR A 494 6.35 10.35 -14.06
N ARG A 495 7.38 9.88 -14.79
CA ARG A 495 8.78 10.21 -14.48
C ARG A 495 9.12 11.63 -14.87
N GLY A 496 8.70 12.08 -16.06
CA GLY A 496 8.86 13.44 -16.54
C GLY A 496 8.11 14.43 -15.68
N ALA A 497 6.81 14.19 -15.45
CA ALA A 497 5.96 15.01 -14.60
C ALA A 497 6.50 15.16 -13.17
N LYS A 498 6.92 14.05 -12.53
CA LYS A 498 7.57 14.08 -11.21
C LYS A 498 8.79 14.98 -11.19
N THR A 499 9.66 14.87 -12.20
CA THR A 499 10.89 15.67 -12.27
C THR A 499 10.58 17.17 -12.45
N SER A 500 9.58 17.51 -13.25
CA SER A 500 9.10 18.88 -13.43
C SER A 500 8.57 19.46 -12.13
N VAL A 501 7.66 18.75 -11.44
CA VAL A 501 7.08 19.18 -10.16
C VAL A 501 8.13 19.37 -9.08
N LEU A 502 9.15 18.50 -9.02
CA LEU A 502 10.26 18.67 -8.07
C LEU A 502 11.18 19.85 -8.41
N ARG A 503 11.31 20.22 -9.68
CA ARG A 503 12.03 21.46 -10.08
C ARG A 503 11.24 22.70 -9.70
N ASP A 504 9.94 22.69 -9.90
CA ASP A 504 9.07 23.79 -9.51
C ASP A 504 9.15 24.09 -8.03
N SER A 505 9.31 23.09 -7.17
CA SER A 505 9.42 23.28 -5.72
C SER A 505 10.70 24.01 -5.29
N LEU A 506 11.68 24.17 -6.18
CA LEU A 506 12.94 24.88 -5.92
C LEU A 506 12.91 26.36 -6.33
N VAL A 507 11.93 26.78 -7.13
CA VAL A 507 11.86 28.13 -7.69
C VAL A 507 10.83 28.96 -6.95
N GLY A 508 11.18 30.17 -6.48
CA GLY A 508 10.26 31.08 -5.77
C GLY A 508 9.93 30.67 -4.34
N GLY A 509 9.02 31.41 -3.69
CA GLY A 509 8.56 31.16 -2.34
C GLY A 509 9.58 31.48 -1.23
N VAL A 510 9.23 31.13 0.00
CA VAL A 510 10.05 31.37 1.18
C VAL A 510 11.13 30.32 1.32
N GLN A 511 12.38 30.74 1.51
CA GLN A 511 13.52 29.83 1.64
C GLN A 511 13.51 29.04 2.96
N PRO A 512 14.09 27.82 2.99
CA PRO A 512 14.30 27.07 4.22
C PRO A 512 15.11 27.87 5.26
N SER A 513 14.90 27.59 6.53
CA SER A 513 15.47 28.27 7.72
C SER A 513 14.87 29.64 8.04
N THR A 514 13.87 30.10 7.30
CA THR A 514 13.15 31.32 7.62
C THR A 514 12.01 31.03 8.58
N ARG A 515 11.89 31.83 9.65
CA ARG A 515 10.75 31.76 10.58
C ARG A 515 9.61 32.61 10.04
N VAL A 516 8.42 32.00 9.91
CA VAL A 516 7.27 32.61 9.26
C VAL A 516 5.98 32.39 10.05
N HIS A 517 5.02 33.27 9.77
CA HIS A 517 3.60 33.06 10.05
C HIS A 517 2.91 32.67 8.75
N VAL A 518 2.26 31.53 8.73
CA VAL A 518 1.47 31.06 7.61
C VAL A 518 0.00 31.25 7.94
N HIS A 519 -0.67 32.07 7.17
CA HIS A 519 -2.09 32.36 7.31
C HIS A 519 -2.89 31.40 6.44
N LEU A 520 -3.73 30.60 7.08
CA LEU A 520 -4.58 29.61 6.40
C LEU A 520 -5.98 30.15 6.22
N LYS A 521 -6.53 29.95 5.02
CA LYS A 521 -7.86 30.40 4.63
C LYS A 521 -8.90 29.32 4.95
N ALA A 522 -10.07 29.75 5.42
CA ALA A 522 -11.28 28.94 5.57
C ALA A 522 -11.11 27.66 6.43
N VAL A 523 -10.39 27.78 7.53
CA VAL A 523 -10.24 26.66 8.49
C VAL A 523 -11.52 26.51 9.34
N PRO A 524 -12.10 25.30 9.45
CA PRO A 524 -13.25 25.05 10.32
C PRO A 524 -12.92 25.34 11.79
N LEU A 525 -13.75 26.14 12.45
CA LEU A 525 -13.52 26.50 13.87
C LEU A 525 -13.82 25.34 14.83
N SER A 526 -14.51 24.29 14.36
CA SER A 526 -14.68 23.05 15.11
C SER A 526 -13.35 22.39 15.49
N LEU A 527 -12.30 22.58 14.67
CA LEU A 527 -10.95 22.11 14.94
C LEU A 527 -10.29 22.74 16.16
N GLN A 528 -10.70 23.96 16.54
CA GLN A 528 -10.21 24.61 17.75
C GLN A 528 -10.57 23.81 19.01
N GLN A 529 -11.73 23.19 19.05
CA GLN A 529 -12.18 22.39 20.19
C GLN A 529 -11.44 21.06 20.31
N SER A 530 -11.02 20.50 19.18
CA SER A 530 -10.27 19.23 19.12
C SER A 530 -8.75 19.43 19.16
N TYR A 531 -8.27 20.68 19.13
CA TYR A 531 -6.84 20.97 19.15
C TYR A 531 -6.24 20.72 20.54
N ASP A 532 -5.27 19.85 20.57
CA ASP A 532 -4.47 19.56 21.76
C ASP A 532 -3.02 20.06 21.53
N SER A 533 -2.62 21.05 22.29
CA SER A 533 -1.28 21.63 22.23
C SER A 533 -0.16 20.65 22.62
N SER A 534 -0.52 19.55 23.29
CA SER A 534 0.44 18.49 23.65
C SER A 534 0.82 17.60 22.47
N ARG A 535 -0.01 17.59 21.40
CA ARG A 535 0.26 16.81 20.19
C ARG A 535 1.15 17.58 19.21
N PRO A 536 2.17 16.91 18.66
CA PRO A 536 3.02 17.54 17.66
C PRO A 536 2.24 17.80 16.37
N LEU A 537 2.17 19.07 15.96
CA LEU A 537 1.52 19.48 14.73
C LEU A 537 2.55 19.83 13.68
N ALA A 538 2.37 19.29 12.47
CA ALA A 538 3.20 19.58 11.32
C ALA A 538 2.37 20.17 10.19
N LEU A 539 2.99 21.12 9.48
CA LEU A 539 2.51 21.60 8.20
C LEU A 539 3.43 21.06 7.11
N PHE A 540 2.84 20.40 6.10
CA PHE A 540 3.53 19.94 4.91
C PHE A 540 2.92 20.59 3.68
N SER A 541 3.74 21.19 2.84
CA SER A 541 3.28 21.67 1.53
C SER A 541 3.03 20.49 0.61
N LEU A 542 1.91 20.49 -0.09
CA LEU A 542 1.63 19.56 -1.15
C LEU A 542 2.37 19.96 -2.42
N LEU A 543 2.80 18.98 -3.17
CA LEU A 543 3.35 19.21 -4.51
C LEU A 543 2.20 19.40 -5.50
N ARG A 544 2.51 20.00 -6.66
CA ARG A 544 1.50 20.24 -7.70
C ARG A 544 0.71 18.98 -8.02
N HIS A 545 -0.61 19.10 -8.08
CA HIS A 545 -1.58 18.04 -8.35
C HIS A 545 -1.71 16.95 -7.25
N GLU A 546 -1.03 17.04 -6.11
CA GLU A 546 -1.15 16.04 -5.05
C GLU A 546 -2.54 16.00 -4.39
N HIS A 547 -3.36 17.04 -4.53
CA HIS A 547 -4.75 17.06 -4.06
C HIS A 547 -5.73 16.39 -5.03
N LYS A 548 -5.34 16.20 -6.29
CA LYS A 548 -6.21 15.58 -7.30
C LYS A 548 -6.27 14.07 -7.14
N ARG A 549 -7.48 13.51 -7.25
CA ARG A 549 -7.72 12.06 -7.15
C ARG A 549 -7.23 11.33 -8.40
N THR A 550 -6.64 10.17 -8.18
CA THR A 550 -6.16 9.27 -9.24
C THR A 550 -6.41 7.80 -8.86
N ALA A 551 -6.33 6.92 -9.83
CA ALA A 551 -6.31 5.47 -9.58
C ALA A 551 -4.94 5.07 -9.00
N THR A 552 -4.89 4.94 -7.68
CA THR A 552 -3.67 4.67 -6.94
C THR A 552 -3.44 3.18 -6.80
N ASN A 553 -2.22 2.76 -7.09
CA ASN A 553 -1.75 1.39 -6.91
C ASN A 553 -0.58 1.39 -5.93
N CYS A 554 -0.55 0.44 -5.02
CA CYS A 554 0.55 0.27 -4.09
C CYS A 554 0.87 -1.20 -3.86
N SER A 555 2.14 -1.51 -3.69
CA SER A 555 2.53 -2.84 -3.22
C SER A 555 2.16 -2.97 -1.75
N ILE A 556 1.66 -4.13 -1.35
CA ILE A 556 1.28 -4.41 0.02
C ILE A 556 1.77 -5.81 0.40
N THR A 557 2.35 -5.90 1.60
CA THR A 557 2.80 -7.16 2.18
C THR A 557 2.35 -7.20 3.64
N LEU A 558 1.74 -8.31 4.05
CA LEU A 558 1.32 -8.49 5.44
C LEU A 558 2.55 -8.58 6.34
N ASN A 559 2.40 -8.05 7.54
CA ASN A 559 3.40 -8.20 8.59
C ASN A 559 3.53 -9.68 8.99
N SER A 560 4.75 -10.12 9.32
CA SER A 560 5.05 -11.52 9.69
C SER A 560 4.25 -12.07 10.87
N GLU A 561 3.75 -11.20 11.73
CA GLU A 561 2.94 -11.58 12.90
C GLU A 561 1.47 -11.83 12.59
N VAL A 562 1.01 -11.42 11.40
CA VAL A 562 -0.38 -11.58 11.00
C VAL A 562 -0.54 -12.96 10.35
N GLU A 563 -1.16 -13.88 11.08
CA GLU A 563 -1.42 -15.23 10.59
C GLU A 563 -2.72 -15.33 9.78
N VAL A 564 -3.65 -14.40 10.02
CA VAL A 564 -4.99 -14.43 9.40
C VAL A 564 -4.97 -13.67 8.07
N PRO A 565 -5.48 -14.29 6.99
CA PRO A 565 -5.59 -13.62 5.70
C PRO A 565 -6.46 -12.35 5.76
N LEU A 566 -6.02 -11.29 5.11
CA LEU A 566 -6.74 -10.02 5.03
C LEU A 566 -7.73 -10.03 3.87
N LYS A 567 -9.01 -9.82 4.17
CA LYS A 567 -10.06 -9.79 3.15
C LYS A 567 -9.98 -8.51 2.31
N SER A 568 -10.11 -8.65 0.99
CA SER A 568 -10.24 -7.52 0.07
C SER A 568 -11.49 -6.69 0.39
N LYS A 569 -11.40 -5.37 0.24
CA LYS A 569 -12.44 -4.39 0.57
C LYS A 569 -12.70 -4.21 2.07
N SER A 570 -11.94 -4.84 2.97
CA SER A 570 -12.00 -4.49 4.39
C SER A 570 -11.47 -3.08 4.59
N GLU A 571 -12.03 -2.38 5.58
CA GLU A 571 -11.59 -1.04 5.92
C GLU A 571 -10.22 -1.07 6.61
N LEU A 572 -9.31 -0.23 6.13
CA LEU A 572 -7.97 -0.06 6.66
C LEU A 572 -7.63 1.42 6.76
N ILE A 573 -6.85 1.77 7.75
CA ILE A 573 -6.24 3.10 7.87
C ILE A 573 -4.88 3.03 7.19
N MET A 574 -4.70 3.79 6.13
CA MET A 574 -3.43 3.90 5.41
C MET A 574 -2.73 5.21 5.78
N GLN A 575 -1.49 5.12 6.21
CA GLN A 575 -0.61 6.28 6.34
C GLN A 575 0.32 6.36 5.14
N CYS A 576 0.29 7.50 4.44
CA CYS A 576 1.10 7.80 3.27
C CYS A 576 1.80 9.15 3.46
N GLY A 577 3.06 9.14 3.86
CA GLY A 577 3.82 10.35 4.16
C GLY A 577 3.11 11.28 5.16
N PRO A 578 2.71 12.49 4.74
CA PRO A 578 2.05 13.44 5.65
C PRO A 578 0.56 13.13 5.90
N ARG A 579 -0.06 12.27 5.11
CA ARG A 579 -1.52 12.08 5.06
C ARG A 579 -1.94 10.71 5.58
N ARG A 580 -3.16 10.64 6.13
CA ARG A 580 -3.81 9.39 6.53
C ARG A 580 -5.17 9.28 5.88
N PHE A 581 -5.51 8.08 5.41
CA PHE A 581 -6.76 7.80 4.71
C PHE A 581 -7.41 6.52 5.22
N LEU A 582 -8.74 6.51 5.24
CA LEU A 582 -9.53 5.29 5.32
C LEU A 582 -9.71 4.73 3.91
N ILE A 583 -9.31 3.51 3.69
CA ILE A 583 -9.33 2.85 2.39
C ILE A 583 -10.03 1.50 2.46
N ASN A 584 -10.63 1.10 1.33
CA ASN A 584 -11.17 -0.25 1.13
C ASN A 584 -10.47 -0.88 -0.10
N PRO A 585 -9.23 -1.37 0.04
CA PRO A 585 -8.41 -1.75 -1.08
C PRO A 585 -8.93 -2.99 -1.81
N LEU A 586 -8.73 -3.02 -3.13
CA LEU A 586 -8.87 -4.21 -3.95
C LEU A 586 -7.50 -4.85 -4.09
N PHE A 587 -7.38 -6.10 -3.69
CA PHE A 587 -6.14 -6.84 -3.91
C PHE A 587 -6.14 -7.49 -5.27
N SER A 588 -5.00 -7.43 -5.93
CA SER A 588 -4.76 -8.06 -7.22
C SER A 588 -3.36 -8.64 -7.27
N GLN A 589 -3.16 -9.60 -8.16
CA GLN A 589 -1.89 -10.25 -8.36
C GLN A 589 -0.78 -9.23 -8.64
N ALA A 590 0.38 -9.41 -7.98
CA ALA A 590 1.59 -8.65 -8.26
C ALA A 590 2.17 -9.08 -9.62
N GLY A 591 2.92 -8.18 -10.26
CA GLY A 591 3.54 -8.41 -11.55
C GLY A 591 2.94 -7.56 -12.68
N ASN A 592 3.58 -7.61 -13.84
CA ASN A 592 3.12 -6.94 -15.05
C ASN A 592 2.57 -8.00 -16.01
N THR A 593 1.37 -7.78 -16.50
CA THR A 593 0.79 -8.60 -17.57
C THR A 593 0.82 -7.81 -18.87
N PRO A 594 1.02 -8.47 -20.03
CA PRO A 594 1.10 -7.78 -21.33
C PRO A 594 -0.16 -6.99 -21.70
N ASN A 595 -1.30 -7.36 -21.12
CA ASN A 595 -2.63 -6.78 -21.37
C ASN A 595 -3.14 -5.91 -20.21
N ASP A 596 -2.34 -5.62 -19.18
CA ASP A 596 -2.72 -4.89 -17.97
C ASP A 596 -3.96 -5.44 -17.24
N VAL A 597 -4.31 -6.71 -17.48
CA VAL A 597 -5.42 -7.39 -16.80
C VAL A 597 -4.88 -8.27 -15.69
N HIS A 598 -5.32 -8.01 -14.46
CA HIS A 598 -4.86 -8.69 -13.27
C HIS A 598 -6.00 -9.39 -12.56
N LYS A 599 -5.71 -10.57 -12.02
CA LYS A 599 -6.70 -11.33 -11.26
C LYS A 599 -7.00 -10.60 -9.94
N PHE A 600 -8.28 -10.51 -9.61
CA PHE A 600 -8.74 -10.05 -8.30
C PHE A 600 -8.51 -11.13 -7.25
N ASP A 601 -7.79 -10.79 -6.17
CA ASP A 601 -7.56 -11.65 -5.02
C ASP A 601 -8.54 -11.26 -3.90
N ARG A 602 -9.32 -12.22 -3.41
CA ARG A 602 -10.28 -11.98 -2.32
C ARG A 602 -9.61 -11.78 -0.99
N TYR A 603 -8.48 -12.44 -0.80
CA TYR A 603 -7.69 -12.41 0.43
C TYR A 603 -6.23 -12.16 0.10
N LEU A 604 -5.59 -11.36 0.93
CA LEU A 604 -4.15 -11.22 0.98
C LEU A 604 -3.62 -12.20 2.02
N HIS A 605 -2.81 -13.16 1.59
CA HIS A 605 -2.25 -14.18 2.47
C HIS A 605 -0.90 -13.75 3.06
N PRO A 606 -0.59 -14.22 4.28
CA PRO A 606 0.73 -14.04 4.87
C PRO A 606 1.85 -14.56 3.95
N GLY A 607 2.96 -13.83 3.88
CA GLY A 607 4.12 -14.20 3.07
C GLY A 607 3.97 -13.96 1.56
N ARG A 608 2.85 -13.36 1.11
CA ARG A 608 2.66 -12.94 -0.28
C ARG A 608 2.55 -11.43 -0.39
N SER A 609 3.13 -10.89 -1.45
CA SER A 609 2.91 -9.51 -1.86
C SER A 609 1.77 -9.46 -2.87
N ALA A 610 0.95 -8.42 -2.77
CA ALA A 610 -0.10 -8.12 -3.74
C ALA A 610 -0.06 -6.63 -4.10
N ILE A 611 -0.84 -6.25 -5.11
CA ILE A 611 -1.08 -4.85 -5.40
C ILE A 611 -2.46 -4.48 -4.86
N ALA A 612 -2.49 -3.47 -4.01
CA ALA A 612 -3.71 -2.86 -3.51
C ALA A 612 -4.06 -1.65 -4.37
N SER A 613 -5.30 -1.62 -4.88
CA SER A 613 -5.80 -0.55 -5.74
C SER A 613 -7.02 0.13 -5.10
N PHE A 614 -7.02 1.45 -5.11
CA PHE A 614 -8.09 2.32 -4.60
C PHE A 614 -7.97 3.71 -5.26
N ILE A 615 -8.97 4.55 -5.10
CA ILE A 615 -8.93 5.93 -5.59
C ILE A 615 -8.54 6.83 -4.43
N ALA A 616 -7.42 7.54 -4.57
CA ALA A 616 -6.92 8.47 -3.55
C ALA A 616 -6.20 9.66 -4.20
N PRO A 617 -5.93 10.72 -3.46
CA PRO A 617 -5.11 11.83 -3.94
C PRO A 617 -3.72 11.36 -4.35
N LEU A 618 -3.22 11.92 -5.44
CA LEU A 618 -1.90 11.61 -5.98
C LEU A 618 -0.80 11.81 -4.93
N THR A 619 0.19 10.96 -4.96
CA THR A 619 1.41 11.11 -4.17
C THR A 619 2.62 10.89 -5.07
N TRP A 620 3.51 11.90 -5.14
CA TRP A 620 4.72 11.81 -5.95
C TRP A 620 5.83 11.04 -5.23
N GLY A 621 6.38 10.08 -5.92
CA GLY A 621 7.52 9.29 -5.45
C GLY A 621 7.15 7.99 -4.74
N SER A 622 8.17 7.20 -4.43
CA SER A 622 8.01 5.98 -3.64
C SER A 622 7.99 6.35 -2.17
N VAL A 623 6.79 6.49 -1.63
CA VAL A 623 6.56 6.78 -0.21
C VAL A 623 6.26 5.47 0.51
N PRO A 624 6.88 5.19 1.66
CA PRO A 624 6.52 4.03 2.47
C PRO A 624 5.09 4.16 2.99
N LEU A 625 4.36 3.06 2.96
CA LEU A 625 2.98 2.97 3.38
C LEU A 625 2.86 2.06 4.60
N LEU A 626 2.04 2.49 5.54
CA LEU A 626 1.64 1.69 6.70
C LEU A 626 0.14 1.46 6.63
N PHE A 627 -0.27 0.23 6.89
CA PHE A 627 -1.69 -0.15 6.91
C PHE A 627 -2.06 -0.64 8.30
N PHE A 628 -3.01 0.05 8.90
CA PHE A 628 -3.51 -0.29 10.23
C PHE A 628 -4.95 -0.76 10.16
N ARG A 629 -5.32 -1.63 11.09
CA ARG A 629 -6.70 -1.98 11.37
C ARG A 629 -7.11 -1.33 12.69
N SER A 630 -8.27 -0.71 12.72
CA SER A 630 -8.85 -0.24 13.97
C SER A 630 -9.15 -1.44 14.87
N ASN A 631 -8.70 -1.35 16.12
CA ASN A 631 -8.93 -2.35 17.15
C ASN A 631 -9.20 -1.65 18.48
N PRO A 632 -10.47 -1.35 18.81
CA PRO A 632 -10.82 -0.60 20.00
C PRO A 632 -10.52 -1.35 21.31
N GLU A 633 -10.33 -2.66 21.24
CA GLU A 633 -10.03 -3.48 22.43
C GLU A 633 -8.59 -3.34 22.91
N LYS A 634 -7.69 -2.89 22.03
CA LYS A 634 -6.27 -2.70 22.38
C LYS A 634 -5.98 -1.27 22.79
N ASN A 635 -5.07 -1.10 23.74
CA ASN A 635 -4.61 0.21 24.22
C ASN A 635 -4.07 1.15 23.10
N ALA A 636 -3.59 0.58 22.00
CA ALA A 636 -3.13 1.32 20.84
C ALA A 636 -4.27 1.85 19.95
N GLY A 637 -5.48 1.31 20.08
CA GLY A 637 -6.62 1.59 19.20
C GLY A 637 -6.45 1.11 17.75
N MET A 638 -5.25 0.71 17.36
CA MET A 638 -4.89 0.26 16.00
C MET A 638 -3.80 -0.81 16.04
N ASP A 639 -3.86 -1.75 15.09
CA ASP A 639 -2.83 -2.76 14.86
C ASP A 639 -2.16 -2.54 13.49
N LEU A 640 -0.84 -2.65 13.43
CA LEU A 640 -0.11 -2.65 12.16
C LEU A 640 -0.29 -4.00 11.45
N ILE A 641 -1.03 -4.00 10.35
CA ILE A 641 -1.36 -5.23 9.60
C ILE A 641 -0.39 -5.44 8.46
N ALA A 642 -0.03 -4.39 7.74
CA ALA A 642 0.78 -4.51 6.54
C ALA A 642 1.65 -3.28 6.31
N THR A 643 2.68 -3.46 5.52
CA THR A 643 3.54 -2.40 5.01
C THR A 643 3.57 -2.44 3.49
N GLY A 644 3.95 -1.34 2.86
CA GLY A 644 3.98 -1.27 1.42
C GLY A 644 4.68 -0.04 0.88
N THR A 645 4.65 0.10 -0.45
CA THR A 645 5.21 1.27 -1.13
C THR A 645 4.26 1.75 -2.22
N MET A 646 4.23 3.07 -2.42
CA MET A 646 3.45 3.68 -3.49
C MET A 646 4.05 3.36 -4.85
N LEU A 647 3.21 2.95 -5.79
CA LEU A 647 3.56 2.73 -7.20
C LEU A 647 3.04 3.90 -8.06
N PRO A 648 3.54 4.06 -9.28
CA PRO A 648 2.96 5.02 -10.23
C PRO A 648 1.46 4.78 -10.41
N PRO A 649 0.64 5.84 -10.43
CA PRO A 649 -0.79 5.70 -10.68
C PRO A 649 -1.04 5.19 -12.09
N SER A 650 -2.06 4.36 -12.27
CA SER A 650 -2.46 3.86 -13.59
C SER A 650 -3.95 3.57 -13.60
N GLN A 651 -4.69 4.14 -14.54
CA GLN A 651 -6.09 3.86 -14.80
C GLN A 651 -6.27 2.63 -15.71
N ASN A 652 -5.21 2.27 -16.46
CA ASN A 652 -5.23 1.18 -17.42
C ASN A 652 -5.23 -0.21 -16.75
N ARG A 653 -4.82 -0.27 -15.47
CA ARG A 653 -4.81 -1.52 -14.71
C ARG A 653 -6.24 -2.03 -14.50
N VAL A 654 -6.57 -3.14 -15.16
CA VAL A 654 -7.88 -3.80 -15.04
C VAL A 654 -7.80 -4.88 -13.98
N ILE A 655 -8.67 -4.80 -12.97
CA ILE A 655 -8.81 -5.84 -11.94
C ILE A 655 -10.01 -6.69 -12.29
N ALA A 656 -9.77 -7.93 -12.71
CA ALA A 656 -10.79 -8.85 -13.16
C ALA A 656 -11.13 -9.91 -12.10
N LYS A 657 -12.39 -9.92 -11.65
CA LYS A 657 -12.91 -10.96 -10.76
C LYS A 657 -13.40 -12.12 -11.61
N ARG A 658 -12.83 -13.32 -11.36
CA ARG A 658 -13.29 -14.57 -11.97
C ARG A 658 -14.48 -15.12 -11.21
N ILE A 659 -15.43 -15.69 -11.93
CA ILE A 659 -16.45 -16.60 -11.42
C ILE A 659 -16.50 -17.85 -12.29
N ILE A 660 -16.91 -18.95 -11.70
CA ILE A 660 -17.06 -20.24 -12.36
C ILE A 660 -18.51 -20.67 -12.21
N LEU A 661 -19.18 -20.84 -13.34
CA LEU A 661 -20.47 -21.51 -13.38
C LEU A 661 -20.23 -23.01 -13.55
N THR A 662 -20.77 -23.80 -12.66
CA THR A 662 -20.62 -25.24 -12.70
C THR A 662 -21.91 -25.93 -13.11
N GLY A 663 -21.75 -27.00 -13.88
CA GLY A 663 -22.83 -27.88 -14.29
C GLY A 663 -22.46 -29.34 -14.06
N HIS A 664 -23.49 -30.19 -13.91
CA HIS A 664 -23.33 -31.60 -13.63
C HIS A 664 -23.54 -32.43 -14.90
N PRO A 665 -22.62 -33.39 -15.25
CA PRO A 665 -22.82 -34.33 -16.33
C PRO A 665 -23.99 -35.25 -16.01
N TYR A 666 -25.02 -35.27 -16.87
CA TYR A 666 -26.20 -36.14 -16.72
C TYR A 666 -26.08 -37.41 -17.54
N LYS A 667 -25.79 -37.29 -18.86
CA LYS A 667 -25.63 -38.42 -19.77
C LYS A 667 -24.34 -38.29 -20.56
N ILE A 668 -23.52 -39.32 -20.58
CA ILE A 668 -22.22 -39.31 -21.26
C ILE A 668 -22.24 -40.31 -22.39
N HIS A 669 -22.00 -39.86 -23.60
CA HIS A 669 -21.83 -40.72 -24.78
C HIS A 669 -20.50 -40.35 -25.46
N LYS A 670 -19.46 -41.15 -25.24
CA LYS A 670 -18.10 -40.92 -25.79
C LYS A 670 -17.57 -39.52 -25.42
N LYS A 671 -17.50 -38.63 -26.42
CA LYS A 671 -17.05 -37.24 -26.28
C LYS A 671 -18.19 -36.24 -26.10
N VAL A 672 -19.42 -36.67 -26.22
CA VAL A 672 -20.62 -35.84 -26.09
C VAL A 672 -21.24 -36.06 -24.72
N VAL A 673 -21.44 -34.99 -23.97
CA VAL A 673 -22.00 -35.01 -22.65
C VAL A 673 -23.22 -34.11 -22.59
N THR A 674 -24.30 -34.59 -21.97
CA THR A 674 -25.44 -33.78 -21.61
C THR A 674 -25.18 -33.21 -20.22
N VAL A 675 -25.22 -31.88 -20.09
CA VAL A 675 -24.97 -31.16 -18.85
C VAL A 675 -26.27 -30.56 -18.33
N ARG A 676 -26.45 -30.57 -16.97
CA ARG A 676 -27.60 -29.99 -16.26
C ARG A 676 -27.11 -29.02 -15.16
N TYR A 677 -28.02 -28.19 -14.65
CA TYR A 677 -27.83 -27.25 -13.51
C TYR A 677 -26.89 -26.09 -13.77
N MET A 678 -26.33 -25.93 -14.97
CA MET A 678 -25.53 -24.76 -15.32
C MET A 678 -26.40 -23.59 -15.78
N PHE A 679 -27.33 -23.86 -16.65
CA PHE A 679 -28.35 -22.93 -17.15
C PHE A 679 -29.73 -23.55 -16.99
N PHE A 680 -30.77 -22.73 -16.90
CA PHE A 680 -32.14 -23.19 -16.72
C PHE A 680 -33.03 -22.85 -17.91
N ASN A 681 -32.60 -21.95 -18.81
CA ASN A 681 -33.31 -21.53 -19.99
C ASN A 681 -32.59 -21.92 -21.28
N ALA A 682 -33.32 -22.35 -22.28
CA ALA A 682 -32.75 -22.69 -23.58
C ALA A 682 -32.11 -21.50 -24.31
N GLU A 683 -32.63 -20.30 -24.11
CA GLU A 683 -32.11 -19.07 -24.68
C GLU A 683 -30.76 -18.68 -24.03
N ASP A 684 -30.58 -18.91 -22.73
CA ASP A 684 -29.33 -18.68 -22.04
C ASP A 684 -28.24 -19.63 -22.56
N VAL A 685 -28.58 -20.89 -22.80
CA VAL A 685 -27.64 -21.86 -23.41
C VAL A 685 -27.20 -21.39 -24.81
N ALA A 686 -28.12 -20.83 -25.61
CA ALA A 686 -27.78 -20.30 -26.91
C ALA A 686 -26.90 -19.09 -26.86
N TYR A 687 -27.14 -18.20 -25.88
CA TYR A 687 -26.32 -16.99 -25.64
C TYR A 687 -24.88 -17.32 -25.28
N PHE A 688 -24.67 -18.26 -24.35
CA PHE A 688 -23.35 -18.67 -23.87
C PHE A 688 -22.67 -19.76 -24.72
N LYS A 689 -23.23 -20.11 -25.89
CA LYS A 689 -22.74 -21.19 -26.76
C LYS A 689 -21.28 -21.03 -27.21
N ALA A 690 -20.84 -19.80 -27.39
CA ALA A 690 -19.48 -19.51 -27.86
C ALA A 690 -18.39 -19.70 -26.81
N LEU A 691 -18.76 -19.86 -25.54
CA LEU A 691 -17.79 -19.96 -24.43
C LEU A 691 -17.19 -21.36 -24.38
N GLN A 692 -15.92 -21.38 -23.97
CA GLN A 692 -15.19 -22.62 -23.75
C GLN A 692 -15.60 -23.23 -22.41
N LEU A 693 -15.92 -24.52 -22.44
CA LEU A 693 -16.19 -25.33 -21.24
C LEU A 693 -14.92 -26.01 -20.77
N TRP A 694 -14.76 -26.14 -19.47
CA TRP A 694 -13.67 -26.84 -18.84
C TRP A 694 -14.17 -27.88 -17.85
N THR A 695 -13.40 -28.93 -17.63
CA THR A 695 -13.71 -29.92 -16.59
C THR A 695 -12.64 -29.91 -15.51
N LYS A 696 -12.97 -30.38 -14.31
CA LYS A 696 -12.01 -30.53 -13.19
C LYS A 696 -10.76 -31.33 -13.57
N ARG A 697 -10.85 -32.22 -14.57
CA ARG A 697 -9.75 -33.06 -15.03
C ARG A 697 -9.02 -32.53 -16.28
N GLY A 698 -9.19 -31.25 -16.61
CA GLY A 698 -8.48 -30.60 -17.70
C GLY A 698 -8.99 -30.91 -19.11
N ARG A 699 -10.26 -31.33 -19.25
CA ARG A 699 -10.87 -31.47 -20.58
C ARG A 699 -11.50 -30.16 -21.01
N SER A 700 -11.30 -29.80 -22.25
CA SER A 700 -11.91 -28.61 -22.87
C SER A 700 -13.03 -29.03 -23.82
N GLY A 701 -14.05 -28.18 -23.96
CA GLY A 701 -15.17 -28.43 -24.82
C GLY A 701 -15.99 -27.21 -25.13
N TYR A 702 -17.03 -27.40 -25.96
CA TYR A 702 -17.96 -26.35 -26.36
C TYR A 702 -19.39 -26.87 -26.36
N ILE A 703 -20.35 -25.97 -26.13
CA ILE A 703 -21.77 -26.27 -26.23
C ILE A 703 -22.10 -26.57 -27.66
N LYS A 704 -22.70 -27.76 -27.93
CA LYS A 704 -23.12 -28.18 -29.24
C LYS A 704 -24.55 -27.72 -29.55
N GLU A 705 -25.50 -28.10 -28.70
CA GLU A 705 -26.92 -27.81 -28.89
C GLU A 705 -27.65 -27.75 -27.54
N SER A 706 -28.71 -26.93 -27.47
CA SER A 706 -29.66 -26.92 -26.37
C SER A 706 -30.70 -28.02 -26.56
N LEU A 707 -31.12 -28.66 -25.47
CA LEU A 707 -32.17 -29.67 -25.49
C LEU A 707 -33.58 -29.12 -25.22
N GLY A 708 -33.69 -27.82 -25.00
CA GLY A 708 -34.92 -27.06 -24.89
C GLY A 708 -35.56 -27.02 -23.50
N LEU A 709 -35.70 -28.12 -22.82
CA LEU A 709 -36.35 -28.19 -21.50
C LEU A 709 -35.29 -28.04 -20.34
N HIS A 710 -35.65 -27.28 -19.31
CA HIS A 710 -34.87 -27.16 -18.06
C HIS A 710 -33.39 -26.80 -18.24
N GLY A 711 -33.01 -26.19 -19.37
CA GLY A 711 -31.62 -25.75 -19.59
C GLY A 711 -30.60 -26.87 -19.83
N TYR A 712 -31.08 -28.08 -20.11
CA TYR A 712 -30.20 -29.18 -20.54
C TYR A 712 -29.55 -28.85 -21.88
N PHE A 713 -28.27 -29.13 -21.99
CA PHE A 713 -27.54 -28.95 -23.25
C PHE A 713 -26.53 -30.06 -23.49
N LYS A 714 -26.23 -30.31 -24.75
CA LYS A 714 -25.14 -31.19 -25.14
C LYS A 714 -23.87 -30.41 -25.36
N ALA A 715 -22.79 -30.87 -24.80
CA ALA A 715 -21.44 -30.33 -24.99
C ALA A 715 -20.54 -31.40 -25.61
N THR A 716 -19.59 -30.97 -26.44
CA THR A 716 -18.59 -31.85 -27.04
C THR A 716 -17.24 -31.51 -26.46
N PHE A 717 -16.52 -32.54 -25.98
CA PHE A 717 -15.21 -32.39 -25.35
C PHE A 717 -14.11 -33.08 -26.18
N ASP A 718 -12.86 -32.70 -25.91
CA ASP A 718 -11.66 -33.27 -26.54
C ASP A 718 -11.44 -34.74 -26.18
N GLY A 719 -11.93 -35.19 -25.03
CA GLY A 719 -11.80 -36.58 -24.55
C GLY A 719 -13.05 -37.10 -23.83
N LYS A 720 -12.99 -38.30 -23.30
CA LYS A 720 -14.02 -38.87 -22.44
C LYS A 720 -14.05 -38.17 -21.10
N ILE A 721 -15.24 -37.89 -20.57
CA ILE A 721 -15.47 -37.32 -19.24
C ILE A 721 -15.90 -38.42 -18.29
N ASN A 722 -15.50 -38.29 -17.02
CA ASN A 722 -15.94 -39.16 -15.95
C ASN A 722 -17.31 -38.65 -15.42
N PRO A 723 -18.23 -39.53 -15.01
CA PRO A 723 -19.51 -39.12 -14.42
C PRO A 723 -19.37 -38.24 -13.15
N GLN A 724 -18.29 -38.39 -12.41
CA GLN A 724 -17.98 -37.59 -11.22
C GLN A 724 -17.27 -36.26 -11.52
N ASP A 725 -17.07 -35.94 -12.80
CA ASP A 725 -16.40 -34.71 -13.20
C ASP A 725 -17.43 -33.58 -13.31
N ALA A 726 -17.08 -32.36 -12.91
CA ALA A 726 -17.93 -31.21 -13.08
C ALA A 726 -17.50 -30.42 -14.32
N VAL A 727 -18.47 -29.85 -15.02
CA VAL A 727 -18.24 -28.98 -16.18
C VAL A 727 -18.38 -27.53 -15.75
N GLY A 728 -17.40 -26.70 -16.07
CA GLY A 728 -17.38 -25.30 -15.67
C GLY A 728 -17.19 -24.33 -16.84
N VAL A 729 -17.67 -23.11 -16.66
CA VAL A 729 -17.41 -21.94 -17.50
C VAL A 729 -16.83 -20.85 -16.67
N SER A 730 -15.66 -20.35 -17.07
CA SER A 730 -15.02 -19.21 -16.40
C SER A 730 -15.49 -17.91 -17.03
N LEU A 731 -15.99 -17.01 -16.20
CA LEU A 731 -16.44 -15.68 -16.57
C LEU A 731 -15.72 -14.62 -15.74
N TYR A 732 -15.46 -13.49 -16.35
CA TYR A 732 -14.69 -12.41 -15.75
C TYR A 732 -15.46 -11.10 -15.78
N LYS A 733 -15.38 -10.32 -14.70
CA LYS A 733 -15.88 -8.95 -14.67
C LYS A 733 -14.86 -7.99 -14.07
N ARG A 734 -14.81 -6.76 -14.58
CA ARG A 734 -14.01 -5.70 -13.99
C ARG A 734 -14.56 -5.31 -12.61
N VAL A 735 -13.68 -5.10 -11.65
CA VAL A 735 -14.01 -4.58 -10.33
C VAL A 735 -13.38 -3.19 -10.21
N TRP A 736 -14.20 -2.22 -9.83
CA TRP A 736 -13.78 -0.82 -9.74
C TRP A 736 -13.24 -0.51 -8.34
N PRO A 737 -12.12 0.22 -8.25
CA PRO A 737 -11.58 0.71 -6.98
C PRO A 737 -12.56 1.65 -6.28
N ARG A 738 -12.50 1.72 -4.96
CA ARG A 738 -13.32 2.61 -4.13
C ARG A 738 -12.54 3.86 -3.75
N ASN A 739 -13.26 4.94 -3.48
CA ASN A 739 -12.69 6.20 -3.01
C ASN A 739 -12.15 6.05 -1.58
N ALA A 740 -10.95 6.56 -1.35
CA ALA A 740 -10.39 6.78 -0.04
C ALA A 740 -11.08 7.99 0.63
N ARG A 741 -11.14 7.98 1.96
CA ARG A 741 -11.65 9.07 2.78
C ARG A 741 -10.53 9.60 3.68
N PRO A 742 -10.43 10.90 3.96
CA PRO A 742 -9.50 11.41 4.95
C PRO A 742 -9.78 10.78 6.32
N TRP A 743 -8.71 10.40 7.02
CA TRP A 743 -8.82 9.95 8.40
C TRP A 743 -8.67 11.15 9.35
N THR A 744 -9.64 11.39 10.21
CA THR A 744 -9.71 12.56 11.10
C THR A 744 -9.47 12.26 12.58
N GLY A 745 -8.99 11.04 12.89
CA GLY A 745 -8.68 10.63 14.27
C GLY A 745 -9.51 9.41 14.74
N LEU A 746 -9.12 8.83 15.88
CA LEU A 746 -9.76 7.65 16.47
C LEU A 746 -11.13 7.94 17.11
N GLN A 747 -11.47 9.20 17.29
CA GLN A 747 -12.73 9.60 17.89
C GLN A 747 -13.75 9.98 16.81
N ARG A 748 -14.37 8.99 16.19
CA ARG A 748 -15.79 9.09 15.87
C ARG A 748 -16.50 8.15 16.83
N GLU A 749 -17.11 8.72 17.85
CA GLU A 749 -18.33 8.15 18.40
C GLU A 749 -19.24 7.90 17.20
N GLU A 750 -19.67 6.66 17.07
CA GLU A 750 -20.66 6.25 16.10
C GLU A 750 -21.81 7.25 16.17
N VAL A 751 -21.96 8.09 15.16
CA VAL A 751 -23.25 8.67 14.86
C VAL A 751 -24.08 7.48 14.42
N GLU A 752 -24.77 6.89 15.38
CA GLU A 752 -25.88 6.00 15.15
C GLU A 752 -26.88 6.72 14.25
N GLY A 753 -27.03 6.22 13.05
CA GLY A 753 -28.12 6.64 12.20
C GLY A 753 -27.73 6.85 10.75
N GLU A 754 -27.45 5.76 10.09
CA GLU A 754 -27.91 5.44 8.74
C GLU A 754 -27.31 4.07 8.39
N ALA A 755 -28.09 3.05 8.70
CA ALA A 755 -27.89 1.75 8.13
C ALA A 755 -27.86 1.94 6.59
N PRO A 756 -26.81 1.48 5.89
CA PRO A 756 -26.85 1.50 4.45
C PRO A 756 -28.02 0.61 4.05
N MET A 757 -29.02 1.21 3.40
CA MET A 757 -30.07 0.46 2.74
C MET A 757 -29.40 -0.63 1.92
N LEU A 758 -29.57 -1.86 2.35
CA LEU A 758 -29.35 -3.05 1.55
C LEU A 758 -30.24 -2.89 0.31
N ILE A 759 -29.67 -2.40 -0.77
CA ILE A 759 -30.26 -2.63 -2.07
C ILE A 759 -30.05 -4.12 -2.33
N GLU A 760 -31.01 -4.91 -1.94
CA GLU A 760 -31.26 -6.22 -2.48
C GLU A 760 -31.47 -6.05 -3.98
N THR A 761 -30.49 -6.42 -4.78
CA THR A 761 -30.66 -6.95 -6.14
C THR A 761 -29.48 -7.89 -6.44
#